data_cf9a8429c04b3eb89a0325ef7dbe53ba
#
_entry.id   cf9a8429c04b3eb89a0325ef7dbe53ba
#
_cell.length_a   1.000
_cell.length_b   1.000
_cell.length_c   1.000
_cell.angle_alpha   90.00
_cell.angle_beta   90.00
_cell.angle_gamma   90.00
#
_symmetry.space_group_name_H-M   'P 1'
#
loop_
_entity.id
_entity.type
_entity.pdbx_description
1 polymer ?
#
loop_
_entity_poly.entity_id
_entity_poly.type
_entity_poly.pdbx_seq_one_letter_code
_entity_poly.pdbx_strand_id
1 'polypeptide(L)'
;VDYLSYGHEKSRAFYFTIESKHSKRKDAEQELFNKKAQIINLLQASGTRSIQLYRETIRRLIYRKTNDNDVQAYEENMSLDEIAPSEIINRNNEHLIVNNEYVSTYTLTHIQSPVSIAWLNKLSNSDLDLDISISLEPVYKHEMTEMVEEQLAVAEDNATNQRLGKASMKRAEDRIEELQSFLDNINDESENLTRTTILLFIKASNEEELYDAEVKLDNLLKESKFRGQRLRFLPNNTYYYTLPICHKEHTVEEYMYYPLTALNLASLVPFNSSELNYQEGVIAGLNGVTGAPVIYNRLNSNIFDNPSEVVLGTSGSGKSFYINRHAWRHSVCTDVSRIFMIDIEREYNKMPDSRRMILKAGGSTVVNPFNIRSSVVDADEDSEDATKLGDYLRRKLSLLMNFFQWIYDDMSMTEKSTLQTVITEIYKMYNITFDTVELKPNQQFPTMSDLKGKILEEDTWSNTLEDFLKAIEPYVTGTYATLFNGQTNYNYDSPINIVDIHELDPDIQKPVFDIILQELWEEIKKDRNERVGLYVDEAWYLSDEKHQQTMEFLRNIAKRIRKYGGYCVTITQEVDDFVSTGKYGKSIIKNAFVKTLFQLTEDDIMQLEKFMVLSKAEKDRILRGTKKGEAVQIVGKKKIMLDVDYTEYETEILHLTVSQEIDSEEYLQTI
;
A
#
# COMPACT_ATOMS: atom_id res chain seq x y z
N VAL A 1 18.49 6.62 -1.60
CA VAL A 1 19.67 6.72 -0.69
C VAL A 1 19.31 7.54 0.54
N ASP A 2 18.60 8.67 0.38
CA ASP A 2 18.24 9.54 1.52
C ASP A 2 17.21 8.89 2.48
N TYR A 3 16.31 8.06 1.98
CA TYR A 3 15.39 7.28 2.81
C TYR A 3 16.11 6.28 3.74
N LEU A 4 17.25 5.77 3.32
CA LEU A 4 18.06 4.84 4.10
C LEU A 4 18.99 5.57 5.10
N SER A 5 19.27 6.86 4.88
CA SER A 5 20.13 7.66 5.75
C SER A 5 19.42 8.20 6.99
N TYR A 6 18.09 8.24 7.03
CA TYR A 6 17.32 8.72 8.19
C TYR A 6 17.05 7.68 9.29
N GLY A 7 17.79 6.58 9.32
CA GLY A 7 17.87 5.70 10.50
C GLY A 7 16.58 4.97 10.92
N HIS A 8 15.53 4.95 10.09
CA HIS A 8 14.25 4.32 10.40
C HIS A 8 14.15 2.83 10.07
N GLU A 9 15.21 2.17 9.66
CA GLU A 9 15.25 0.71 9.50
C GLU A 9 15.53 0.00 10.82
N LYS A 10 14.61 0.07 11.77
CA LYS A 10 14.58 -0.93 12.84
C LYS A 10 13.89 -2.18 12.31
N SER A 11 14.69 -3.13 11.83
CA SER A 11 14.17 -4.45 11.49
C SER A 11 13.70 -5.14 12.79
N ARG A 12 12.43 -5.56 12.82
CA ARG A 12 11.88 -6.29 13.96
C ARG A 12 11.94 -7.78 13.69
N ALA A 13 12.48 -8.52 14.63
CA ALA A 13 12.51 -9.97 14.57
C ALA A 13 11.77 -10.54 15.78
N PHE A 14 10.90 -11.51 15.52
CA PHE A 14 10.16 -12.23 16.56
C PHE A 14 10.67 -13.67 16.64
N TYR A 15 11.06 -14.06 17.84
CA TYR A 15 11.57 -15.41 18.11
C TYR A 15 10.62 -16.12 19.07
N PHE A 16 10.21 -17.32 18.70
CA PHE A 16 9.48 -18.22 19.58
C PHE A 16 10.40 -19.35 20.03
N THR A 17 10.60 -19.47 21.33
CA THR A 17 11.32 -20.57 21.93
C THR A 17 10.36 -21.43 22.73
N ILE A 18 10.52 -22.75 22.68
CA ILE A 18 9.65 -23.71 23.35
C ILE A 18 10.52 -24.60 24.20
N GLU A 19 10.13 -24.79 25.46
CA GLU A 19 10.77 -25.66 26.40
C GLU A 19 9.88 -26.87 26.72
N SER A 20 10.52 -28.02 27.02
CA SER A 20 9.86 -29.19 27.57
C SER A 20 10.35 -29.46 28.98
N LYS A 21 9.43 -29.76 29.90
CA LYS A 21 9.72 -30.13 31.30
C LYS A 21 10.02 -31.61 31.48
N HIS A 22 10.02 -32.43 30.42
CA HIS A 22 10.32 -33.85 30.53
C HIS A 22 11.79 -34.12 30.90
N SER A 23 12.00 -34.95 31.91
CA SER A 23 13.34 -35.36 32.35
C SER A 23 14.03 -36.31 31.36
N LYS A 24 13.26 -37.05 30.56
CA LYS A 24 13.78 -37.96 29.54
C LYS A 24 13.87 -37.29 28.20
N ARG A 25 15.06 -37.27 27.61
CA ARG A 25 15.34 -36.60 26.34
C ARG A 25 14.39 -37.03 25.21
N LYS A 26 14.09 -38.32 25.07
CA LYS A 26 13.21 -38.83 24.01
C LYS A 26 11.78 -38.29 24.12
N ASP A 27 11.26 -38.22 25.33
CA ASP A 27 9.90 -37.71 25.59
C ASP A 27 9.84 -36.19 25.34
N ALA A 28 10.89 -35.47 25.76
CA ALA A 28 11.04 -34.05 25.48
C ALA A 28 11.12 -33.77 23.99
N GLU A 29 11.92 -34.50 23.21
CA GLU A 29 12.03 -34.34 21.75
C GLU A 29 10.69 -34.59 21.06
N GLN A 30 9.93 -35.61 21.50
CA GLN A 30 8.60 -35.89 20.92
C GLN A 30 7.58 -34.75 21.23
N GLU A 31 7.58 -34.26 22.47
CA GLU A 31 6.72 -33.13 22.87
C GLU A 31 7.04 -31.88 22.07
N LEU A 32 8.32 -31.50 21.97
CA LEU A 32 8.76 -30.32 21.23
C LEU A 32 8.45 -30.43 19.75
N PHE A 33 8.58 -31.65 19.18
CA PHE A 33 8.20 -31.87 17.77
C PHE A 33 6.70 -31.60 17.53
N ASN A 34 5.85 -32.11 18.41
CA ASN A 34 4.39 -31.93 18.31
C ASN A 34 3.99 -30.46 18.51
N LYS A 35 4.51 -29.79 19.55
CA LYS A 35 4.25 -28.39 19.83
C LYS A 35 4.71 -27.48 18.69
N LYS A 36 5.90 -27.75 18.13
CA LYS A 36 6.39 -27.02 16.95
C LYS A 36 5.41 -27.11 15.77
N ALA A 37 4.95 -28.33 15.44
CA ALA A 37 4.01 -28.54 14.35
C ALA A 37 2.70 -27.77 14.57
N GLN A 38 2.18 -27.78 15.78
CA GLN A 38 0.97 -27.03 16.14
C GLN A 38 1.16 -25.52 15.97
N ILE A 39 2.25 -24.95 16.47
CA ILE A 39 2.54 -23.51 16.35
C ILE A 39 2.73 -23.10 14.89
N ILE A 40 3.48 -23.87 14.09
CA ILE A 40 3.67 -23.58 12.67
C ILE A 40 2.32 -23.58 11.95
N ASN A 41 1.46 -24.57 12.19
CA ASN A 41 0.13 -24.64 11.58
C ASN A 41 -0.75 -23.45 11.97
N LEU A 42 -0.74 -23.04 13.25
CA LEU A 42 -1.50 -21.88 13.72
C LEU A 42 -1.00 -20.57 13.07
N LEU A 43 0.32 -20.37 12.99
CA LEU A 43 0.90 -19.19 12.34
C LEU A 43 0.58 -19.17 10.83
N GLN A 44 0.66 -20.32 10.15
CA GLN A 44 0.28 -20.42 8.75
C GLN A 44 -1.20 -20.13 8.52
N ALA A 45 -2.07 -20.63 9.40
CA ALA A 45 -3.51 -20.36 9.33
C ALA A 45 -3.83 -18.86 9.52
N SER A 46 -3.03 -18.14 10.31
CA SER A 46 -3.13 -16.67 10.46
C SER A 46 -2.46 -15.89 9.32
N GLY A 47 -1.88 -16.56 8.32
CA GLY A 47 -1.15 -15.92 7.23
C GLY A 47 0.28 -15.48 7.58
N THR A 48 0.76 -15.84 8.76
CA THR A 48 2.12 -15.49 9.21
C THR A 48 3.13 -16.54 8.74
N ARG A 49 4.19 -16.10 8.07
CA ARG A 49 5.28 -16.98 7.65
C ARG A 49 6.25 -17.20 8.82
N SER A 50 6.50 -18.46 9.16
CA SER A 50 7.46 -18.84 10.18
C SER A 50 8.57 -19.72 9.61
N ILE A 51 9.77 -19.61 10.16
CA ILE A 51 10.95 -20.37 9.75
C ILE A 51 11.56 -21.01 10.99
N GLN A 52 11.83 -22.30 10.92
CA GLN A 52 12.57 -22.97 11.99
C GLN A 52 14.03 -22.54 11.93
N LEU A 53 14.56 -22.12 13.09
CA LEU A 53 15.98 -21.85 13.24
C LEU A 53 16.73 -23.13 13.61
N TYR A 54 17.85 -23.37 12.95
CA TYR A 54 18.77 -24.47 13.24
C TYR A 54 19.92 -23.98 14.14
N ARG A 55 20.65 -24.92 14.71
CA ARG A 55 21.72 -24.66 15.68
C ARG A 55 22.65 -23.54 15.23
N GLU A 56 23.13 -23.59 14.02
CA GLU A 56 24.08 -22.61 13.50
C GLU A 56 23.47 -21.21 13.33
N THR A 57 22.23 -21.14 12.88
CA THR A 57 21.49 -19.88 12.79
C THR A 57 21.27 -19.28 14.18
N ILE A 58 20.95 -20.11 15.18
CA ILE A 58 20.77 -19.64 16.57
C ILE A 58 22.11 -19.09 17.12
N ARG A 59 23.21 -19.80 16.89
CA ARG A 59 24.56 -19.35 17.30
C ARG A 59 24.91 -18.01 16.67
N ARG A 60 24.66 -17.85 15.37
CA ARG A 60 24.88 -16.60 14.65
C ARG A 60 24.00 -15.46 15.19
N LEU A 61 22.75 -15.74 15.55
CA LEU A 61 21.86 -14.76 16.17
C LEU A 61 22.37 -14.32 17.54
N ILE A 62 22.80 -15.28 18.37
CA ILE A 62 23.39 -14.99 19.69
C ILE A 62 24.64 -14.13 19.51
N TYR A 63 25.55 -14.53 18.62
CA TYR A 63 26.76 -13.77 18.32
C TYR A 63 26.45 -12.32 17.91
N ARG A 64 25.49 -12.15 16.98
CA ARG A 64 25.04 -10.83 16.55
C ARG A 64 24.48 -9.97 17.68
N LYS A 65 23.75 -10.58 18.60
CA LYS A 65 23.18 -9.90 19.77
C LYS A 65 24.23 -9.52 20.82
N THR A 66 25.28 -10.30 20.90
CA THR A 66 26.33 -10.15 21.95
C THR A 66 27.56 -9.40 21.47
N ASN A 67 27.72 -9.16 20.16
CA ASN A 67 28.93 -8.55 19.55
C ASN A 67 28.58 -7.42 18.56
N ASP A 68 27.82 -6.44 18.98
CA ASP A 68 27.51 -5.17 18.30
C ASP A 68 27.13 -5.30 16.81
N ASN A 69 26.36 -6.31 16.46
CA ASN A 69 25.90 -6.56 15.09
C ASN A 69 27.01 -6.79 14.04
N ASP A 70 28.24 -7.03 14.40
CA ASP A 70 29.31 -7.36 13.45
C ASP A 70 29.11 -8.78 12.88
N VAL A 71 28.22 -8.88 11.89
CA VAL A 71 27.88 -10.17 11.25
C VAL A 71 29.01 -10.71 10.38
N GLN A 72 29.95 -9.86 9.96
CA GLN A 72 31.05 -10.25 9.06
C GLN A 72 32.16 -11.01 9.81
N ALA A 73 32.29 -10.81 11.12
CA ALA A 73 33.27 -11.49 11.93
C ALA A 73 32.81 -12.88 12.43
N TYR A 74 31.55 -13.29 12.18
CA TYR A 74 31.06 -14.60 12.58
C TYR A 74 31.61 -15.71 11.69
N GLU A 75 32.27 -16.70 12.27
CA GLU A 75 32.74 -17.91 11.62
C GLU A 75 31.96 -19.15 12.09
N GLU A 76 31.68 -20.09 11.18
CA GLU A 76 31.09 -21.37 11.56
C GLU A 76 32.04 -22.14 12.49
N ASN A 77 31.46 -22.72 13.56
CA ASN A 77 32.17 -23.46 14.62
C ASN A 77 32.95 -22.63 15.66
N MET A 78 32.73 -21.32 15.76
CA MET A 78 33.20 -20.56 16.93
C MET A 78 32.84 -21.26 18.24
N SER A 79 33.70 -21.18 19.25
CA SER A 79 33.39 -21.68 20.60
C SER A 79 32.28 -20.84 21.26
N LEU A 80 31.68 -21.32 22.35
CA LEU A 80 30.69 -20.54 23.09
C LEU A 80 31.33 -19.30 23.74
N ASP A 81 32.60 -19.38 24.11
CA ASP A 81 33.34 -18.26 24.70
C ASP A 81 33.59 -17.14 23.66
N GLU A 82 33.76 -17.51 22.40
CA GLU A 82 33.91 -16.54 21.30
C GLU A 82 32.57 -15.90 20.87
N ILE A 83 31.45 -16.59 21.15
CA ILE A 83 30.10 -16.07 20.88
C ILE A 83 29.60 -15.19 22.02
N ALA A 84 30.07 -15.41 23.24
CA ALA A 84 29.68 -14.63 24.41
C ALA A 84 30.12 -13.16 24.27
N PRO A 85 29.47 -12.22 24.97
CA PRO A 85 29.95 -10.83 25.02
C PRO A 85 31.37 -10.79 25.56
N SER A 86 32.20 -9.95 24.96
CA SER A 86 33.58 -9.78 25.42
C SER A 86 33.66 -9.14 26.81
N GLU A 87 32.68 -8.33 27.17
CA GLU A 87 32.63 -7.65 28.46
C GLU A 87 31.18 -7.44 28.92
N ILE A 88 30.92 -7.76 30.20
CA ILE A 88 29.67 -7.41 30.90
C ILE A 88 30.03 -6.74 32.22
N ILE A 89 29.74 -5.45 32.36
CA ILE A 89 29.99 -4.67 33.57
C ILE A 89 28.65 -4.34 34.25
N ASN A 90 28.50 -4.71 35.50
CA ASN A 90 27.35 -4.30 36.32
C ASN A 90 27.68 -2.96 37.00
N ARG A 91 26.99 -1.88 36.62
CA ARG A 91 27.14 -0.57 37.20
C ARG A 91 26.17 -0.33 38.34
N ASN A 92 26.70 -0.43 39.57
CA ASN A 92 25.97 -0.13 40.81
C ASN A 92 24.62 -0.90 40.98
N ASN A 93 24.48 -2.06 40.34
CA ASN A 93 23.24 -2.81 40.28
C ASN A 93 22.05 -2.06 39.64
N GLU A 94 22.29 -1.02 38.87
CA GLU A 94 21.25 -0.24 38.22
C GLU A 94 21.09 -0.58 36.73
N HIS A 95 22.20 -0.72 36.03
CA HIS A 95 22.23 -1.11 34.61
C HIS A 95 23.49 -1.92 34.29
N LEU A 96 23.47 -2.57 33.13
CA LEU A 96 24.62 -3.27 32.57
C LEU A 96 25.29 -2.43 31.51
N ILE A 97 26.58 -2.61 31.36
CA ILE A 97 27.31 -2.24 30.15
C ILE A 97 27.76 -3.54 29.50
N VAL A 98 27.27 -3.80 28.29
CA VAL A 98 27.59 -4.99 27.49
C VAL A 98 28.31 -4.50 26.25
N ASN A 99 29.60 -4.81 26.10
CA ASN A 99 30.43 -4.36 24.97
C ASN A 99 30.22 -2.86 24.61
N ASN A 100 30.27 -1.98 25.59
CA ASN A 100 30.04 -0.52 25.48
C ASN A 100 28.57 -0.07 25.30
N GLU A 101 27.59 -0.96 25.13
CA GLU A 101 26.18 -0.60 25.17
C GLU A 101 25.64 -0.58 26.60
N TYR A 102 24.90 0.46 26.95
CA TYR A 102 24.23 0.60 28.23
C TYR A 102 22.85 -0.07 28.16
N VAL A 103 22.56 -1.01 29.08
CA VAL A 103 21.33 -1.79 29.08
C VAL A 103 20.60 -1.66 30.39
N SER A 104 19.35 -1.21 30.36
CA SER A 104 18.46 -1.15 31.53
C SER A 104 17.29 -2.11 31.34
N THR A 105 16.90 -2.79 32.44
CA THR A 105 15.82 -3.78 32.42
C THR A 105 14.62 -3.28 33.20
N TYR A 106 13.44 -3.40 32.62
CA TYR A 106 12.15 -3.10 33.23
C TYR A 106 11.26 -4.35 33.26
N THR A 107 10.41 -4.44 34.25
CA THR A 107 9.26 -5.37 34.27
C THR A 107 7.96 -4.59 34.32
N LEU A 108 6.87 -5.15 33.79
CA LEU A 108 5.54 -4.59 33.96
C LEU A 108 4.97 -5.00 35.31
N THR A 109 4.51 -4.01 36.07
CA THR A 109 3.91 -4.22 37.42
C THR A 109 2.42 -4.01 37.44
N HIS A 110 1.86 -3.40 36.40
CA HIS A 110 0.42 -3.18 36.26
C HIS A 110 0.03 -3.20 34.77
N ILE A 111 -0.96 -4.01 34.45
CA ILE A 111 -1.57 -4.15 33.13
C ILE A 111 -3.07 -3.90 33.30
N GLN A 112 -3.58 -2.77 32.83
CA GLN A 112 -5.00 -2.43 32.97
C GLN A 112 -5.89 -3.43 32.23
N SER A 113 -6.86 -4.04 32.88
CA SER A 113 -7.90 -4.87 32.26
C SER A 113 -9.16 -4.02 31.98
N PRO A 114 -9.86 -4.19 30.81
CA PRO A 114 -9.46 -5.03 29.68
C PRO A 114 -8.26 -4.45 28.92
N VAL A 115 -7.35 -5.30 28.55
CA VAL A 115 -6.17 -4.92 27.75
C VAL A 115 -6.60 -4.55 26.34
N SER A 116 -6.17 -3.41 25.82
CA SER A 116 -6.45 -3.06 24.43
C SER A 116 -5.70 -4.02 23.49
N ILE A 117 -6.37 -4.46 22.43
CA ILE A 117 -5.74 -5.31 21.43
C ILE A 117 -4.50 -4.59 20.88
N ALA A 118 -3.38 -5.32 20.80
CA ALA A 118 -2.13 -4.85 20.21
C ALA A 118 -1.42 -3.70 20.96
N TRP A 119 -1.57 -3.62 22.24
CA TRP A 119 -0.89 -2.58 23.02
C TRP A 119 0.65 -2.64 22.93
N LEU A 120 1.23 -3.84 22.72
CA LEU A 120 2.67 -4.01 22.47
C LEU A 120 3.16 -3.28 21.23
N ASN A 121 2.27 -2.98 20.28
CA ASN A 121 2.66 -2.26 19.07
C ASN A 121 3.16 -0.85 19.33
N LYS A 122 2.61 -0.15 20.33
CA LYS A 122 3.12 1.17 20.70
C LYS A 122 4.57 1.09 21.16
N LEU A 123 4.92 0.05 21.93
CA LEU A 123 6.29 -0.16 22.37
C LEU A 123 7.18 -0.62 21.22
N SER A 124 6.73 -1.60 20.45
CA SER A 124 7.51 -2.12 19.32
C SER A 124 7.63 -1.12 18.16
N ASN A 125 6.75 -0.12 18.06
CA ASN A 125 6.80 0.94 17.04
C ASN A 125 7.48 2.23 17.51
N SER A 126 7.95 2.26 18.77
CA SER A 126 8.69 3.40 19.29
C SER A 126 10.08 3.52 18.65
N ASP A 127 10.67 4.70 18.75
CA ASP A 127 12.04 4.99 18.35
C ASP A 127 13.11 4.42 19.33
N LEU A 128 12.65 3.80 20.43
CA LEU A 128 13.52 3.17 21.43
C LEU A 128 14.21 1.93 20.87
N ASP A 129 15.48 1.75 21.20
CA ASP A 129 16.15 0.46 21.04
C ASP A 129 15.71 -0.47 22.16
N LEU A 130 14.71 -1.28 21.86
CA LEU A 130 13.95 -2.04 22.82
C LEU A 130 13.87 -3.53 22.44
N ASP A 131 14.37 -4.40 23.30
CA ASP A 131 14.07 -5.82 23.27
C ASP A 131 12.93 -6.14 24.24
N ILE A 132 11.96 -6.92 23.81
CA ILE A 132 10.84 -7.39 24.64
C ILE A 132 10.91 -8.89 24.78
N SER A 133 11.01 -9.38 26.02
CA SER A 133 10.95 -10.79 26.33
C SER A 133 9.67 -11.14 27.08
N ILE A 134 8.94 -12.12 26.59
CA ILE A 134 7.70 -12.59 27.22
C ILE A 134 7.84 -14.08 27.52
N SER A 135 7.89 -14.41 28.79
CA SER A 135 7.89 -15.79 29.29
C SER A 135 6.47 -16.19 29.67
N LEU A 136 6.02 -17.32 29.15
CA LEU A 136 4.66 -17.83 29.36
C LEU A 136 4.72 -19.22 29.97
N GLU A 137 4.09 -19.41 31.10
CA GLU A 137 3.95 -20.69 31.74
C GLU A 137 2.47 -20.99 32.00
N PRO A 138 1.89 -22.01 31.32
CA PRO A 138 0.54 -22.45 31.62
C PRO A 138 0.45 -22.98 33.06
N VAL A 139 -0.58 -22.57 33.80
CA VAL A 139 -0.79 -22.92 35.20
C VAL A 139 -2.21 -23.42 35.38
N TYR A 140 -2.39 -24.43 36.24
CA TYR A 140 -3.72 -24.90 36.61
C TYR A 140 -4.45 -23.88 37.48
N LYS A 141 -5.78 -23.85 37.39
CA LYS A 141 -6.63 -22.89 38.11
C LYS A 141 -6.33 -22.85 39.63
N HIS A 142 -6.26 -23.99 40.27
CA HIS A 142 -6.00 -24.05 41.71
C HIS A 142 -4.64 -23.46 42.11
N GLU A 143 -3.59 -23.75 41.34
CA GLU A 143 -2.26 -23.19 41.55
C GLU A 143 -2.26 -21.67 41.33
N MET A 144 -2.94 -21.19 40.30
CA MET A 144 -3.06 -19.76 40.03
C MET A 144 -3.84 -19.04 41.15
N THR A 145 -4.91 -19.65 41.65
CA THR A 145 -5.69 -19.10 42.77
C THR A 145 -4.82 -18.94 44.01
N GLU A 146 -4.07 -19.99 44.41
CA GLU A 146 -3.15 -19.92 45.55
C GLU A 146 -2.10 -18.80 45.36
N MET A 147 -1.48 -18.73 44.18
CA MET A 147 -0.47 -17.72 43.88
C MET A 147 -1.04 -16.29 43.94
N VAL A 148 -2.27 -16.07 43.47
CA VAL A 148 -2.91 -14.76 43.49
C VAL A 148 -3.36 -14.40 44.92
N GLU A 149 -3.84 -15.35 45.71
CA GLU A 149 -4.18 -15.17 47.13
C GLU A 149 -2.95 -14.77 47.94
N GLU A 150 -1.77 -15.41 47.71
CA GLU A 150 -0.51 -15.00 48.31
C GLU A 150 -0.13 -13.55 47.98
N GLN A 151 -0.25 -13.16 46.71
CA GLN A 151 0.01 -11.78 46.27
C GLN A 151 -1.00 -10.78 46.89
N LEU A 152 -2.23 -11.20 47.02
CA LEU A 152 -3.29 -10.39 47.66
C LEU A 152 -2.93 -10.14 49.12
N ALA A 153 -2.55 -11.16 49.86
CA ALA A 153 -2.13 -11.03 51.28
C ALA A 153 -0.93 -10.06 51.43
N VAL A 154 0.07 -10.16 50.54
CA VAL A 154 1.21 -9.20 50.54
C VAL A 154 0.75 -7.77 50.22
N ALA A 155 -0.20 -7.59 49.29
CA ALA A 155 -0.71 -6.27 48.92
C ALA A 155 -1.54 -5.66 50.11
N GLU A 156 -2.34 -6.48 50.82
CA GLU A 156 -3.10 -6.07 51.98
C GLU A 156 -2.19 -5.65 53.16
N ASP A 157 -1.08 -6.41 53.39
CA ASP A 157 -0.10 -6.01 54.42
C ASP A 157 0.58 -4.66 54.05
N ASN A 158 0.94 -4.48 52.78
CA ASN A 158 1.52 -3.22 52.29
C ASN A 158 0.51 -2.04 52.37
N ALA A 159 -0.76 -2.25 52.11
CA ALA A 159 -1.80 -1.22 52.21
C ALA A 159 -2.04 -0.72 53.67
N THR A 160 -1.85 -1.63 54.62
CA THR A 160 -2.01 -1.31 56.05
C THR A 160 -0.71 -0.84 56.74
N ASN A 161 0.42 -0.98 56.08
CA ASN A 161 1.74 -0.67 56.65
C ASN A 161 1.99 0.85 56.71
N GLN A 162 1.79 1.46 57.91
CA GLN A 162 1.97 2.89 58.14
C GLN A 162 3.41 3.41 57.93
N ARG A 163 4.42 2.51 57.78
CA ARG A 163 5.80 2.89 57.48
C ARG A 163 6.00 3.21 56.01
N LEU A 164 5.07 2.82 55.15
CA LEU A 164 5.06 3.14 53.76
C LEU A 164 4.48 4.52 53.46
N GLY A 165 5.04 5.23 52.51
CA GLY A 165 4.48 6.52 52.10
C GLY A 165 3.09 6.38 51.43
N LYS A 166 2.25 7.43 51.52
CA LYS A 166 0.89 7.44 50.94
C LYS A 166 0.78 6.94 49.49
N ALA A 167 1.79 7.23 48.69
CA ALA A 167 1.83 6.78 47.30
C ALA A 167 2.00 5.25 47.18
N SER A 168 2.76 4.64 48.08
CA SER A 168 2.96 3.20 48.11
C SER A 168 1.74 2.46 48.63
N MET A 169 1.06 3.03 49.63
CA MET A 169 -0.20 2.51 50.14
C MET A 169 -1.28 2.53 49.04
N LYS A 170 -1.43 3.64 48.34
CA LYS A 170 -2.37 3.72 47.21
C LYS A 170 -2.09 2.70 46.09
N ARG A 171 -0.81 2.45 45.79
CA ARG A 171 -0.41 1.40 44.83
C ARG A 171 -0.82 -0.01 45.32
N ALA A 172 -0.70 -0.24 46.60
CA ALA A 172 -1.11 -1.51 47.20
C ALA A 172 -2.67 -1.65 47.15
N GLU A 173 -3.41 -0.59 47.40
CA GLU A 173 -4.89 -0.58 47.24
C GLU A 173 -5.29 -0.86 45.77
N ASP A 174 -4.70 -0.15 44.81
CA ASP A 174 -4.91 -0.41 43.37
C ASP A 174 -4.62 -1.88 43.00
N ARG A 175 -3.57 -2.47 43.61
CA ARG A 175 -3.19 -3.87 43.37
C ARG A 175 -4.18 -4.87 43.95
N ILE A 176 -4.74 -4.58 45.14
CA ILE A 176 -5.79 -5.38 45.79
C ILE A 176 -7.02 -5.45 44.88
N GLU A 177 -7.47 -4.30 44.37
CA GLU A 177 -8.64 -4.22 43.49
C GLU A 177 -8.43 -5.05 42.20
N GLU A 178 -7.24 -4.99 41.63
CA GLU A 178 -6.88 -5.82 40.45
C GLU A 178 -6.92 -7.30 40.72
N LEU A 179 -6.24 -7.76 41.80
CA LEU A 179 -6.15 -9.16 42.12
C LEU A 179 -7.52 -9.75 42.49
N GLN A 180 -8.37 -8.97 43.21
CA GLN A 180 -9.73 -9.36 43.48
C GLN A 180 -10.57 -9.47 42.22
N SER A 181 -10.49 -8.47 41.33
CA SER A 181 -11.17 -8.51 40.04
C SER A 181 -10.71 -9.69 39.16
N PHE A 182 -9.44 -10.04 39.25
CA PHE A 182 -8.91 -11.21 38.55
C PHE A 182 -9.48 -12.51 39.11
N LEU A 183 -9.55 -12.67 40.46
CA LEU A 183 -10.13 -13.84 41.08
C LEU A 183 -11.63 -13.99 40.77
N ASP A 184 -12.38 -12.88 40.73
CA ASP A 184 -13.80 -12.88 40.36
C ASP A 184 -14.01 -13.33 38.90
N ASN A 185 -13.11 -12.98 38.00
CA ASN A 185 -13.19 -13.33 36.59
C ASN A 185 -12.73 -14.75 36.26
N ILE A 186 -11.93 -15.41 37.13
CA ILE A 186 -11.46 -16.81 36.95
C ILE A 186 -12.57 -17.84 37.15
N ASN A 187 -13.75 -17.46 37.58
CA ASN A 187 -14.84 -18.40 37.93
C ASN A 187 -15.34 -19.24 36.74
N ASP A 188 -14.98 -18.91 35.50
CA ASP A 188 -15.29 -19.74 34.34
C ASP A 188 -14.28 -20.90 34.21
N GLU A 189 -14.76 -22.14 34.38
CA GLU A 189 -13.92 -23.35 34.39
C GLU A 189 -13.18 -23.66 33.09
N SER A 190 -13.50 -22.92 32.01
CA SER A 190 -12.96 -23.12 30.66
C SER A 190 -11.76 -22.23 30.33
N GLU A 191 -11.37 -21.27 31.16
CA GLU A 191 -10.27 -20.36 30.86
C GLU A 191 -8.88 -20.97 31.12
N ASN A 192 -8.02 -20.93 30.12
CA ASN A 192 -6.60 -21.23 30.27
C ASN A 192 -5.88 -20.05 30.93
N LEU A 193 -5.16 -20.31 32.00
CA LEU A 193 -4.44 -19.31 32.78
C LEU A 193 -2.93 -19.45 32.53
N THR A 194 -2.22 -18.32 32.55
CA THR A 194 -0.77 -18.28 32.38
C THR A 194 -0.11 -17.40 33.42
N ARG A 195 1.00 -17.85 33.94
CA ARG A 195 1.99 -17.04 34.63
C ARG A 195 2.85 -16.38 33.57
N THR A 196 2.78 -15.07 33.47
CA THR A 196 3.40 -14.29 32.38
C THR A 196 4.41 -13.32 32.96
N THR A 197 5.66 -13.43 32.52
CA THR A 197 6.72 -12.47 32.86
C THR A 197 7.05 -11.64 31.62
N ILE A 198 6.97 -10.32 31.72
CA ILE A 198 7.26 -9.40 30.62
C ILE A 198 8.43 -8.53 31.03
N LEU A 199 9.54 -8.67 30.32
CA LEU A 199 10.74 -7.87 30.51
C LEU A 199 10.99 -6.99 29.29
N LEU A 200 11.36 -5.75 29.57
CA LEU A 200 11.69 -4.74 28.57
C LEU A 200 13.15 -4.34 28.78
N PHE A 201 13.96 -4.45 27.73
CA PHE A 201 15.39 -4.11 27.75
C PHE A 201 15.62 -2.92 26.86
N ILE A 202 16.00 -1.80 27.45
CA ILE A 202 16.35 -0.57 26.75
C ILE A 202 17.87 -0.54 26.58
N LYS A 203 18.30 -0.15 25.38
CA LYS A 203 19.71 -0.01 25.03
C LYS A 203 20.02 1.42 24.62
N ALA A 204 21.23 1.88 24.93
CA ALA A 204 21.73 3.18 24.54
C ALA A 204 23.27 3.17 24.45
N SER A 205 23.83 4.11 23.71
CA SER A 205 25.29 4.23 23.52
C SER A 205 26.00 4.83 24.73
N ASN A 206 25.28 5.55 25.60
CA ASN A 206 25.80 6.19 26.80
C ASN A 206 24.72 6.34 27.88
N GLU A 207 25.15 6.79 29.06
CA GLU A 207 24.29 6.90 30.25
C GLU A 207 23.23 8.01 30.11
N GLU A 208 23.50 9.09 29.40
CA GLU A 208 22.58 10.21 29.16
C GLU A 208 21.44 9.76 28.21
N GLU A 209 21.80 9.17 27.10
CA GLU A 209 20.82 8.58 26.17
C GLU A 209 19.99 7.47 26.84
N LEU A 210 20.60 6.66 27.72
CA LEU A 210 19.86 5.65 28.47
C LEU A 210 18.78 6.29 29.37
N TYR A 211 19.14 7.37 30.06
CA TYR A 211 18.21 8.11 30.91
C TYR A 211 17.04 8.69 30.09
N ASP A 212 17.32 9.30 28.96
CA ASP A 212 16.29 9.84 28.07
C ASP A 212 15.37 8.74 27.53
N ALA A 213 15.95 7.60 27.15
CA ALA A 213 15.19 6.43 26.70
C ALA A 213 14.30 5.86 27.82
N GLU A 214 14.78 5.84 29.07
CA GLU A 214 13.99 5.43 30.24
C GLU A 214 12.78 6.36 30.46
N VAL A 215 12.99 7.69 30.35
CA VAL A 215 11.91 8.68 30.46
C VAL A 215 10.87 8.51 29.35
N LYS A 216 11.32 8.30 28.12
CA LYS A 216 10.44 8.01 26.98
C LYS A 216 9.62 6.72 27.22
N LEU A 217 10.26 5.63 27.68
CA LEU A 217 9.56 4.38 28.00
C LEU A 217 8.49 4.60 29.06
N ASP A 218 8.82 5.31 30.16
CA ASP A 218 7.85 5.59 31.22
C ASP A 218 6.64 6.37 30.71
N ASN A 219 6.82 7.30 29.77
CA ASN A 219 5.72 8.06 29.17
C ASN A 219 4.86 7.16 28.27
N LEU A 220 5.47 6.33 27.40
CA LEU A 220 4.74 5.36 26.55
C LEU A 220 3.93 4.36 27.38
N LEU A 221 4.47 3.88 28.48
CA LEU A 221 3.77 2.99 29.39
C LEU A 221 2.58 3.71 30.04
N LYS A 222 2.73 4.93 30.52
CA LYS A 222 1.65 5.75 31.10
C LYS A 222 0.52 6.04 30.10
N GLU A 223 0.85 6.40 28.87
CA GLU A 223 -0.12 6.60 27.78
C GLU A 223 -0.92 5.33 27.49
N SER A 224 -0.29 4.18 27.60
CA SER A 224 -0.92 2.87 27.44
C SER A 224 -1.64 2.40 28.71
N LYS A 225 -1.61 3.21 29.78
CA LYS A 225 -2.14 2.89 31.12
C LYS A 225 -1.48 1.66 31.77
N PHE A 226 -0.21 1.43 31.45
CA PHE A 226 0.63 0.44 32.09
C PHE A 226 1.60 1.09 33.05
N ARG A 227 2.11 0.31 33.99
CA ARG A 227 3.20 0.72 34.86
C ARG A 227 4.38 -0.22 34.70
N GLY A 228 5.55 0.33 34.48
CA GLY A 228 6.80 -0.40 34.50
C GLY A 228 7.59 -0.10 35.77
N GLN A 229 8.43 -1.03 36.17
CA GLN A 229 9.38 -0.89 37.24
C GLN A 229 10.76 -1.32 36.74
N ARG A 230 11.74 -0.42 36.92
CA ARG A 230 13.15 -0.75 36.65
C ARG A 230 13.61 -1.84 37.63
N LEU A 231 14.20 -2.91 37.10
CA LEU A 231 14.79 -3.98 37.88
C LEU A 231 16.18 -3.57 38.33
N ARG A 232 16.28 -3.17 39.60
CA ARG A 232 17.56 -2.92 40.27
C ARG A 232 18.02 -4.19 40.95
N PHE A 233 19.32 -4.39 41.09
CA PHE A 233 19.97 -5.54 41.77
C PHE A 233 19.98 -6.88 41.00
N LEU A 234 19.24 -7.03 39.88
CA LEU A 234 19.17 -8.26 39.09
C LEU A 234 19.61 -8.09 37.62
N PRO A 235 20.38 -7.06 37.23
CA PRO A 235 20.61 -6.81 35.82
C PRO A 235 21.37 -7.96 35.11
N ASN A 236 22.36 -8.59 35.76
CA ASN A 236 23.11 -9.71 35.16
C ASN A 236 22.21 -10.90 34.83
N ASN A 237 21.31 -11.25 35.73
CA ASN A 237 20.46 -12.41 35.59
C ASN A 237 19.37 -12.22 34.53
N THR A 238 18.93 -11.00 34.33
CA THR A 238 17.89 -10.67 33.35
C THR A 238 18.41 -10.57 31.94
N TYR A 239 19.69 -10.24 31.73
CA TYR A 239 20.26 -10.08 30.39
C TYR A 239 20.03 -11.29 29.46
N TYR A 240 20.13 -12.52 30.01
CA TYR A 240 19.95 -13.73 29.23
C TYR A 240 18.52 -13.95 28.68
N TYR A 241 17.53 -13.19 29.18
CA TYR A 241 16.18 -13.18 28.60
C TYR A 241 16.11 -12.48 27.23
N THR A 242 17.15 -11.70 26.87
CA THR A 242 17.26 -11.11 25.52
C THR A 242 17.63 -12.14 24.47
N LEU A 243 18.15 -13.29 24.88
CA LEU A 243 18.65 -14.34 23.99
C LEU A 243 17.58 -15.41 23.75
N PRO A 244 17.51 -16.03 22.56
CA PRO A 244 16.52 -17.05 22.22
C PRO A 244 16.89 -18.43 22.79
N ILE A 245 17.12 -18.53 24.10
CA ILE A 245 17.62 -19.75 24.79
C ILE A 245 16.71 -20.26 25.90
N CYS A 246 15.48 -19.75 26.03
CA CYS A 246 14.55 -20.11 27.11
C CYS A 246 15.17 -20.00 28.51
N HIS A 247 15.98 -18.96 28.76
CA HIS A 247 16.57 -18.74 30.08
C HIS A 247 15.48 -18.39 31.09
N LYS A 248 15.57 -18.95 32.30
CA LYS A 248 14.71 -18.65 33.43
C LYS A 248 15.54 -18.39 34.67
N GLU A 249 15.26 -17.26 35.32
CA GLU A 249 15.84 -16.91 36.62
C GLU A 249 14.76 -17.04 37.69
N HIS A 250 15.02 -17.84 38.71
CA HIS A 250 14.05 -18.15 39.75
C HIS A 250 13.43 -16.91 40.38
N THR A 251 14.24 -15.93 40.76
CA THR A 251 13.78 -14.70 41.42
C THR A 251 12.85 -13.88 40.47
N VAL A 252 13.17 -13.85 39.19
CA VAL A 252 12.35 -13.14 38.20
C VAL A 252 11.01 -13.84 37.98
N GLU A 253 11.05 -15.14 37.77
CA GLU A 253 9.86 -15.93 37.50
C GLU A 253 8.94 -16.05 38.75
N GLU A 254 9.49 -16.00 39.96
CA GLU A 254 8.73 -16.10 41.19
C GLU A 254 8.07 -14.78 41.59
N TYR A 255 8.76 -13.64 41.45
CA TYR A 255 8.31 -12.38 41.99
C TYR A 255 7.85 -11.36 40.95
N MET A 256 8.18 -11.54 39.66
CA MET A 256 7.93 -10.56 38.60
C MET A 256 6.87 -11.03 37.59
N TYR A 257 6.09 -12.05 37.94
CA TYR A 257 5.03 -12.52 37.05
C TYR A 257 3.73 -11.72 37.18
N TYR A 258 2.96 -11.74 36.12
CA TYR A 258 1.61 -11.22 36.05
C TYR A 258 0.65 -12.35 35.63
N PRO A 259 -0.44 -12.61 36.37
CA PRO A 259 -1.42 -13.61 35.98
C PRO A 259 -2.27 -13.08 34.83
N LEU A 260 -2.32 -13.79 33.71
CA LEU A 260 -3.13 -13.46 32.55
C LEU A 260 -4.05 -14.61 32.14
N THR A 261 -5.26 -14.26 31.72
CA THR A 261 -6.16 -15.17 31.01
C THR A 261 -5.71 -15.33 29.56
N ALA A 262 -6.15 -16.40 28.89
CA ALA A 262 -5.86 -16.63 27.47
C ALA A 262 -6.35 -15.46 26.58
N LEU A 263 -7.48 -14.81 26.95
CA LEU A 263 -8.01 -13.65 26.23
C LEU A 263 -7.09 -12.43 26.38
N ASN A 264 -6.63 -12.13 27.59
CA ASN A 264 -5.70 -11.03 27.84
C ASN A 264 -4.35 -11.32 27.17
N LEU A 265 -3.89 -12.58 27.16
CA LEU A 265 -2.69 -12.98 26.47
C LEU A 265 -2.82 -12.83 24.94
N ALA A 266 -3.97 -13.15 24.36
CA ALA A 266 -4.24 -12.96 22.94
C ALA A 266 -4.13 -11.50 22.52
N SER A 267 -4.42 -10.54 23.42
CA SER A 267 -4.26 -9.11 23.14
C SER A 267 -2.80 -8.62 23.13
N LEU A 268 -1.84 -9.44 23.63
CA LEU A 268 -0.41 -9.15 23.53
C LEU A 268 0.19 -9.42 22.15
N VAL A 269 -0.56 -10.03 21.23
CA VAL A 269 -0.06 -10.43 19.91
C VAL A 269 0.51 -9.22 19.17
N PRO A 270 1.82 -9.21 18.86
CA PRO A 270 2.47 -8.10 18.19
C PRO A 270 2.29 -8.11 16.66
N PHE A 271 1.52 -9.07 16.12
CA PHE A 271 1.37 -9.34 14.69
C PHE A 271 0.12 -8.73 14.08
N ASN A 272 -0.29 -7.57 14.52
CA ASN A 272 -1.50 -6.91 14.03
C ASN A 272 -1.23 -5.86 12.96
N SER A 273 0.01 -5.63 12.57
CA SER A 273 0.37 -4.78 11.43
C SER A 273 0.66 -5.65 10.21
N SER A 274 0.06 -5.28 9.08
CA SER A 274 0.40 -5.87 7.79
C SER A 274 1.54 -5.07 7.19
N GLU A 275 2.69 -5.69 6.98
CA GLU A 275 3.79 -5.07 6.24
C GLU A 275 3.79 -5.53 4.79
N LEU A 276 4.11 -4.61 3.90
CA LEU A 276 4.23 -4.85 2.47
C LEU A 276 5.61 -4.38 2.00
N ASN A 277 6.60 -5.22 2.23
CA ASN A 277 7.96 -5.00 1.74
C ASN A 277 8.42 -6.25 0.99
N TYR A 278 8.46 -6.15 -0.33
CA TYR A 278 8.93 -7.24 -1.21
C TYR A 278 10.40 -7.07 -1.62
N GLN A 279 11.13 -6.14 -1.00
CA GLN A 279 12.54 -5.84 -1.24
C GLN A 279 12.88 -5.33 -2.65
N GLU A 280 11.95 -5.44 -3.60
CA GLU A 280 12.09 -4.99 -4.98
C GLU A 280 10.89 -4.15 -5.41
N GLY A 281 11.14 -3.05 -6.11
CA GLY A 281 10.10 -2.21 -6.69
C GLY A 281 10.14 -0.76 -6.24
N VAL A 282 8.97 -0.15 -6.19
CA VAL A 282 8.80 1.28 -5.88
C VAL A 282 8.28 1.43 -4.46
N ILE A 283 8.79 2.43 -3.74
CA ILE A 283 8.24 2.84 -2.46
C ILE A 283 6.92 3.57 -2.71
N ALA A 284 5.82 2.97 -2.30
CA ALA A 284 4.49 3.58 -2.40
C ALA A 284 4.25 4.63 -1.31
N GLY A 285 4.85 4.47 -0.15
CA GLY A 285 4.74 5.34 1.02
C GLY A 285 5.27 4.66 2.26
N LEU A 286 4.90 5.15 3.42
CA LEU A 286 5.19 4.53 4.70
C LEU A 286 3.92 3.84 5.23
N ASN A 287 4.11 2.77 5.97
CA ASN A 287 3.02 2.16 6.73
C ASN A 287 2.68 3.06 7.93
N GLY A 288 1.50 3.66 7.94
CA GLY A 288 1.07 4.61 8.97
C GLY A 288 0.91 4.01 10.38
N VAL A 289 1.09 2.69 10.53
CA VAL A 289 1.10 2.01 11.85
C VAL A 289 2.52 1.72 12.32
N THR A 290 3.39 1.28 11.40
CA THR A 290 4.74 0.80 11.74
C THR A 290 5.86 1.77 11.34
N GLY A 291 5.57 2.75 10.49
CA GLY A 291 6.58 3.62 9.87
C GLY A 291 7.46 2.91 8.82
N ALA A 292 7.26 1.61 8.60
CA ALA A 292 8.04 0.84 7.64
C ALA A 292 7.73 1.23 6.19
N PRO A 293 8.71 1.25 5.27
CA PRO A 293 8.46 1.55 3.87
C PRO A 293 7.59 0.47 3.21
N VAL A 294 6.62 0.91 2.43
CA VAL A 294 5.74 0.07 1.62
C VAL A 294 6.35 -0.07 0.24
N ILE A 295 6.95 -1.23 -0.04
CA ILE A 295 7.72 -1.48 -1.27
C ILE A 295 7.12 -2.66 -2.03
N TYR A 296 6.83 -2.47 -3.31
CA TYR A 296 6.43 -3.56 -4.20
C TYR A 296 6.69 -3.26 -5.67
N ASN A 297 6.97 -4.32 -6.45
CA ASN A 297 7.02 -4.28 -7.89
C ASN A 297 5.71 -4.84 -8.46
N ARG A 298 4.84 -3.96 -8.95
CA ARG A 298 3.53 -4.35 -9.51
C ARG A 298 3.63 -5.20 -10.78
N LEU A 299 4.75 -5.12 -11.49
CA LEU A 299 5.01 -5.90 -12.71
C LEU A 299 5.52 -7.31 -12.41
N ASN A 300 5.76 -7.65 -11.14
CA ASN A 300 6.11 -9.03 -10.76
C ASN A 300 4.86 -9.93 -10.83
N SER A 301 4.74 -10.67 -11.92
CA SER A 301 3.59 -11.54 -12.21
C SER A 301 3.43 -12.72 -11.24
N ASN A 302 4.45 -13.04 -10.43
CA ASN A 302 4.35 -14.09 -9.40
C ASN A 302 3.55 -13.60 -8.18
N ILE A 303 3.41 -12.29 -8.01
CA ILE A 303 2.73 -11.67 -6.87
C ILE A 303 1.44 -10.98 -7.31
N PHE A 304 1.49 -10.28 -8.45
CA PHE A 304 0.39 -9.47 -8.95
C PHE A 304 -0.33 -10.16 -10.12
N ASP A 305 -1.51 -10.70 -9.84
CA ASP A 305 -2.37 -11.28 -10.89
C ASP A 305 -2.84 -10.22 -11.90
N ASN A 306 -3.06 -9.00 -11.44
CA ASN A 306 -3.37 -7.83 -12.27
C ASN A 306 -2.61 -6.60 -11.72
N PRO A 307 -1.65 -6.04 -12.47
CA PRO A 307 -0.84 -4.91 -12.01
C PRO A 307 -1.61 -3.57 -11.94
N SER A 308 -2.88 -3.55 -12.35
CA SER A 308 -3.70 -2.34 -12.38
C SER A 308 -4.10 -1.87 -10.99
N GLU A 309 -4.28 -0.56 -10.85
CA GLU A 309 -4.65 0.12 -9.62
C GLU A 309 -5.89 1.00 -9.82
N VAL A 310 -6.68 1.12 -8.76
CA VAL A 310 -7.72 2.15 -8.64
C VAL A 310 -7.39 3.06 -7.47
N VAL A 311 -7.39 4.37 -7.73
CA VAL A 311 -7.14 5.41 -6.73
C VAL A 311 -8.43 6.21 -6.54
N LEU A 312 -8.97 6.17 -5.33
CA LEU A 312 -10.24 6.81 -4.97
C LEU A 312 -10.01 7.84 -3.86
N GLY A 313 -10.71 8.96 -3.91
CA GLY A 313 -10.65 9.97 -2.85
C GLY A 313 -11.21 11.31 -3.30
N THR A 314 -11.74 12.08 -2.37
CA THR A 314 -12.27 13.43 -2.59
C THR A 314 -11.20 14.41 -3.06
N SER A 315 -11.61 15.54 -3.59
CA SER A 315 -10.68 16.62 -3.97
C SER A 315 -9.88 17.10 -2.75
N GLY A 316 -8.60 17.36 -2.95
CA GLY A 316 -7.70 17.81 -1.87
C GLY A 316 -7.20 16.72 -0.90
N SER A 317 -7.63 15.46 -1.03
CA SER A 317 -7.22 14.34 -0.16
C SER A 317 -5.77 13.87 -0.35
N GLY A 318 -5.08 14.31 -1.42
CA GLY A 318 -3.69 13.95 -1.73
C GLY A 318 -3.51 13.01 -2.91
N LYS A 319 -4.56 12.70 -3.69
CA LYS A 319 -4.50 11.84 -4.87
C LYS A 319 -3.44 12.27 -5.88
N SER A 320 -3.55 13.51 -6.37
CA SER A 320 -2.64 14.07 -7.40
C SER A 320 -1.19 14.07 -6.94
N PHE A 321 -0.97 14.34 -5.65
CA PHE A 321 0.33 14.24 -5.01
C PHE A 321 0.88 12.81 -5.07
N TYR A 322 0.07 11.83 -4.70
CA TYR A 322 0.41 10.41 -4.80
C TYR A 322 0.71 9.99 -6.23
N ILE A 323 -0.13 10.38 -7.20
CA ILE A 323 -0.01 10.01 -8.61
C ILE A 323 1.24 10.61 -9.26
N ASN A 324 1.53 11.90 -9.03
CA ASN A 324 2.75 12.56 -9.53
C ASN A 324 3.99 11.78 -9.10
N ARG A 325 4.11 11.50 -7.80
CA ARG A 325 5.24 10.75 -7.26
C ARG A 325 5.27 9.31 -7.76
N HIS A 326 4.11 8.66 -7.78
CA HIS A 326 3.98 7.28 -8.21
C HIS A 326 4.41 7.10 -9.67
N ALA A 327 3.93 7.94 -10.58
CA ALA A 327 4.31 7.91 -11.98
C ALA A 327 5.81 8.19 -12.16
N TRP A 328 6.33 9.23 -11.51
CA TRP A 328 7.75 9.57 -11.60
C TRP A 328 8.66 8.47 -11.06
N ARG A 329 8.36 7.92 -9.87
CA ARG A 329 9.13 6.80 -9.30
C ARG A 329 9.12 5.58 -10.21
N HIS A 330 7.98 5.26 -10.83
CA HIS A 330 7.91 4.15 -11.78
C HIS A 330 8.78 4.39 -13.01
N SER A 331 8.82 5.61 -13.53
CA SER A 331 9.66 5.97 -14.68
C SER A 331 11.17 5.89 -14.36
N VAL A 332 11.57 6.24 -13.13
CA VAL A 332 13.00 6.35 -12.76
C VAL A 332 13.54 5.10 -12.08
N CYS A 333 12.71 4.42 -11.28
CA CYS A 333 13.17 3.34 -10.40
C CYS A 333 12.84 1.93 -10.93
N THR A 334 12.14 1.81 -12.05
CA THR A 334 11.77 0.50 -12.62
C THR A 334 12.13 0.41 -14.09
N ASP A 335 11.84 -0.75 -14.70
CA ASP A 335 11.98 -1.00 -16.13
C ASP A 335 10.80 -0.48 -16.98
N VAL A 336 9.98 0.41 -16.43
CA VAL A 336 8.91 1.08 -17.16
C VAL A 336 9.54 2.13 -18.09
N SER A 337 9.42 1.90 -19.39
CA SER A 337 10.04 2.74 -20.42
C SER A 337 9.21 3.96 -20.79
N ARG A 338 7.88 3.82 -20.76
CA ARG A 338 6.96 4.92 -21.07
C ARG A 338 5.75 4.94 -20.15
N ILE A 339 5.37 6.15 -19.78
CA ILE A 339 4.15 6.43 -19.03
C ILE A 339 3.27 7.35 -19.85
N PHE A 340 1.98 7.02 -19.92
CA PHE A 340 0.94 7.80 -20.56
C PHE A 340 -0.05 8.29 -19.52
N MET A 341 -0.37 9.58 -19.54
CA MET A 341 -1.29 10.20 -18.59
C MET A 341 -2.32 11.03 -19.35
N ILE A 342 -3.60 10.86 -19.01
CA ILE A 342 -4.67 11.75 -19.48
C ILE A 342 -5.01 12.67 -18.31
N ASP A 343 -4.83 13.98 -18.51
CA ASP A 343 -4.93 15.04 -17.49
C ASP A 343 -6.10 15.97 -17.83
N ILE A 344 -7.19 15.89 -17.05
CA ILE A 344 -8.37 16.71 -17.22
C ILE A 344 -8.27 18.00 -16.40
N GLU A 345 -7.74 17.92 -15.17
CA GLU A 345 -7.72 19.02 -14.20
C GLU A 345 -6.39 19.78 -14.18
N ARG A 346 -5.45 19.45 -15.07
CA ARG A 346 -4.12 20.06 -15.15
C ARG A 346 -3.25 19.88 -13.91
N GLU A 347 -3.34 18.71 -13.28
CA GLU A 347 -2.64 18.40 -12.04
C GLU A 347 -1.20 17.91 -12.24
N TYR A 348 -0.82 17.48 -13.47
CA TYR A 348 0.48 16.85 -13.78
C TYR A 348 1.42 17.76 -14.57
N ASN A 349 1.20 19.09 -14.53
CA ASN A 349 1.86 20.06 -15.39
C ASN A 349 3.36 20.30 -15.13
N LYS A 350 3.88 19.82 -14.00
CA LYS A 350 5.26 20.07 -13.56
C LYS A 350 6.10 18.78 -13.45
N MET A 351 5.65 17.71 -14.09
CA MET A 351 6.37 16.45 -14.01
C MET A 351 7.69 16.50 -14.80
N PRO A 352 8.83 16.14 -14.19
CA PRO A 352 10.12 16.12 -14.86
C PRO A 352 10.14 15.11 -16.01
N ASP A 353 11.00 15.34 -17.00
CA ASP A 353 11.20 14.47 -18.17
C ASP A 353 9.90 14.11 -18.90
N SER A 354 8.89 14.97 -18.77
CA SER A 354 7.60 14.78 -19.40
C SER A 354 7.45 15.61 -20.67
N ARG A 355 6.75 15.04 -21.66
CA ARG A 355 6.22 15.75 -22.81
C ARG A 355 4.74 16.00 -22.60
N ARG A 356 4.36 17.25 -22.54
CA ARG A 356 2.96 17.65 -22.37
C ARG A 356 2.37 18.11 -23.69
N MET A 357 1.28 17.49 -24.08
CA MET A 357 0.48 17.87 -25.24
C MET A 357 -0.78 18.56 -24.77
N ILE A 358 -0.87 19.87 -25.02
CA ILE A 358 -2.04 20.67 -24.65
C ILE A 358 -3.00 20.65 -25.83
N LEU A 359 -4.19 20.10 -25.63
CA LEU A 359 -5.26 20.08 -26.60
C LEU A 359 -6.21 21.25 -26.32
N LYS A 360 -6.41 22.10 -27.30
CA LYS A 360 -7.31 23.26 -27.21
C LYS A 360 -7.83 23.72 -28.56
N ALA A 361 -9.01 24.28 -28.58
CA ALA A 361 -9.53 24.97 -29.76
C ALA A 361 -8.61 26.15 -30.14
N GLY A 362 -8.27 26.28 -31.40
CA GLY A 362 -7.34 27.32 -31.87
C GLY A 362 -5.87 27.05 -31.55
N GLY A 363 -5.53 25.89 -30.99
CA GLY A 363 -4.16 25.44 -30.72
C GLY A 363 -3.41 24.98 -31.98
N SER A 364 -2.12 24.58 -31.77
CA SER A 364 -1.29 24.04 -32.84
C SER A 364 -1.29 22.49 -32.88
N THR A 365 -1.83 21.82 -31.85
CA THR A 365 -1.90 20.36 -31.77
C THR A 365 -3.12 19.88 -32.55
N VAL A 366 -2.89 18.92 -33.46
CA VAL A 366 -3.94 18.30 -34.28
C VAL A 366 -4.13 16.85 -33.91
N VAL A 367 -5.36 16.48 -33.60
CA VAL A 367 -5.83 15.13 -33.32
C VAL A 367 -6.71 14.68 -34.45
N ASN A 368 -6.16 13.97 -35.43
CA ASN A 368 -6.95 13.48 -36.56
C ASN A 368 -7.72 12.20 -36.16
N PRO A 369 -9.06 12.21 -36.11
CA PRO A 369 -9.83 11.05 -35.77
C PRO A 369 -9.60 9.84 -36.70
N PHE A 370 -9.24 10.10 -37.94
CA PHE A 370 -9.01 9.07 -38.96
C PHE A 370 -7.59 8.48 -38.91
N ASN A 371 -6.70 8.99 -38.07
CA ASN A 371 -5.34 8.50 -37.97
C ASN A 371 -5.30 7.03 -37.50
N ILE A 372 -4.45 6.23 -38.13
CA ILE A 372 -4.19 4.83 -37.74
C ILE A 372 -2.75 4.76 -37.25
N ARG A 373 -2.54 4.43 -35.98
CA ARG A 373 -1.20 4.45 -35.37
C ARG A 373 -0.48 3.10 -35.39
N SER A 374 -1.19 1.98 -35.52
CA SER A 374 -0.58 0.67 -35.37
C SER A 374 -0.36 -0.08 -36.67
N SER A 375 0.83 -0.67 -36.79
CA SER A 375 1.13 -1.72 -37.76
C SER A 375 1.10 -3.12 -37.11
N VAL A 376 0.79 -3.25 -35.82
CA VAL A 376 0.87 -4.51 -35.07
C VAL A 376 -0.50 -5.11 -34.88
N VAL A 377 -0.56 -6.29 -35.30
CA VAL A 377 -1.63 -7.25 -35.27
C VAL A 377 -1.81 -7.78 -33.85
N ASP A 378 -3.03 -7.66 -33.32
CA ASP A 378 -3.49 -8.51 -32.21
C ASP A 378 -3.61 -9.95 -32.73
N ALA A 379 -2.51 -10.67 -32.80
CA ALA A 379 -2.58 -12.12 -32.88
C ALA A 379 -3.04 -12.60 -31.51
N ASP A 380 -4.31 -12.93 -31.36
CA ASP A 380 -4.72 -13.87 -30.32
C ASP A 380 -3.86 -15.12 -30.51
N GLU A 381 -3.20 -15.59 -29.46
CA GLU A 381 -2.23 -16.70 -29.49
C GLU A 381 -2.79 -18.02 -30.10
N ASP A 382 -4.10 -18.09 -30.34
CA ASP A 382 -4.81 -19.25 -30.84
C ASP A 382 -5.21 -19.17 -32.34
N SER A 383 -4.95 -18.07 -33.06
CA SER A 383 -5.25 -17.98 -34.49
C SER A 383 -3.97 -17.95 -35.33
N GLU A 384 -3.78 -18.99 -36.13
CA GLU A 384 -2.72 -19.05 -37.17
C GLU A 384 -2.85 -17.94 -38.25
N ASP A 385 -3.90 -17.13 -38.18
CA ASP A 385 -4.11 -15.98 -39.08
C ASP A 385 -3.56 -14.71 -38.46
N ALA A 386 -2.41 -14.28 -38.92
CA ALA A 386 -1.92 -12.93 -38.74
C ALA A 386 -3.01 -11.95 -39.19
N THR A 387 -3.57 -11.18 -38.24
CA THR A 387 -4.66 -10.23 -38.50
C THR A 387 -4.20 -9.23 -39.54
N LYS A 388 -4.81 -9.22 -40.70
CA LYS A 388 -4.48 -8.28 -41.77
C LYS A 388 -4.86 -6.87 -41.37
N LEU A 389 -4.18 -5.85 -41.88
CA LEU A 389 -4.52 -4.42 -41.67
C LEU A 389 -6.01 -4.15 -41.99
N GLY A 390 -6.65 -4.96 -42.83
CA GLY A 390 -8.09 -4.91 -43.09
C GLY A 390 -8.98 -5.12 -41.87
N ASP A 391 -8.57 -5.96 -40.91
CA ASP A 391 -9.32 -6.11 -39.64
C ASP A 391 -9.13 -4.88 -38.76
N TYR A 392 -7.97 -4.24 -38.91
CA TYR A 392 -7.68 -2.99 -38.24
C TYR A 392 -8.56 -1.85 -38.74
N LEU A 393 -8.77 -1.74 -40.06
CA LEU A 393 -9.68 -0.78 -40.64
C LEU A 393 -11.12 -1.00 -40.18
N ARG A 394 -11.57 -2.26 -40.07
CA ARG A 394 -12.90 -2.59 -39.51
C ARG A 394 -13.06 -2.07 -38.07
N ARG A 395 -12.06 -2.32 -37.23
CA ARG A 395 -12.03 -1.80 -35.84
C ARG A 395 -12.02 -0.27 -35.83
N LYS A 396 -11.20 0.36 -36.68
CA LYS A 396 -11.14 1.82 -36.80
C LYS A 396 -12.46 2.42 -37.23
N LEU A 397 -13.17 1.78 -38.15
CA LEU A 397 -14.52 2.20 -38.53
C LEU A 397 -15.47 2.17 -37.32
N SER A 398 -15.43 1.12 -36.51
CA SER A 398 -16.24 1.05 -35.29
C SER A 398 -15.91 2.16 -34.28
N LEU A 399 -14.62 2.47 -34.11
CA LEU A 399 -14.16 3.53 -33.23
C LEU A 399 -14.57 4.92 -33.74
N LEU A 400 -14.46 5.15 -35.05
CA LEU A 400 -14.95 6.39 -35.68
C LEU A 400 -16.46 6.56 -35.52
N MET A 401 -17.23 5.48 -35.61
CA MET A 401 -18.67 5.55 -35.38
C MET A 401 -19.01 5.95 -33.95
N ASN A 402 -18.23 5.47 -32.95
CA ASN A 402 -18.38 5.92 -31.56
C ASN A 402 -18.07 7.41 -31.42
N PHE A 403 -16.97 7.88 -32.02
CA PHE A 403 -16.61 9.31 -32.04
C PHE A 403 -17.70 10.19 -32.68
N PHE A 404 -18.24 9.80 -33.83
CA PHE A 404 -19.30 10.52 -34.48
C PHE A 404 -20.62 10.47 -33.72
N GLN A 405 -20.85 9.42 -32.95
CA GLN A 405 -22.02 9.33 -32.08
C GLN A 405 -21.94 10.30 -30.89
N TRP A 406 -20.75 10.64 -30.39
CA TRP A 406 -20.58 11.72 -29.42
C TRP A 406 -20.95 13.09 -30.00
N ILE A 407 -20.70 13.31 -31.31
CA ILE A 407 -20.99 14.56 -32.00
C ILE A 407 -22.48 14.67 -32.41
N TYR A 408 -23.07 13.56 -32.84
CA TYR A 408 -24.44 13.45 -33.31
C TYR A 408 -25.10 12.15 -32.77
N ASP A 409 -25.75 12.29 -31.61
CA ASP A 409 -26.27 11.15 -30.80
C ASP A 409 -27.46 10.44 -31.48
N ASP A 410 -28.35 11.21 -32.13
CA ASP A 410 -29.62 10.71 -32.71
C ASP A 410 -29.45 10.06 -34.10
N MET A 411 -28.26 9.61 -34.47
CA MET A 411 -27.95 8.99 -35.76
C MET A 411 -28.78 7.73 -36.03
N SER A 412 -29.60 7.74 -37.05
CA SER A 412 -30.38 6.59 -37.50
C SER A 412 -29.52 5.47 -38.06
N MET A 413 -30.09 4.25 -38.16
CA MET A 413 -29.39 3.10 -38.76
C MET A 413 -29.00 3.33 -40.22
N THR A 414 -29.83 4.08 -40.99
CA THR A 414 -29.54 4.42 -42.39
C THR A 414 -28.36 5.37 -42.47
N GLU A 415 -28.33 6.41 -41.64
CA GLU A 415 -27.22 7.37 -41.58
C GLU A 415 -25.92 6.65 -41.17
N LYS A 416 -25.96 5.76 -40.13
CA LYS A 416 -24.82 4.97 -39.72
C LYS A 416 -24.24 4.11 -40.84
N SER A 417 -25.11 3.44 -41.60
CA SER A 417 -24.66 2.59 -42.71
C SER A 417 -24.09 3.41 -43.87
N THR A 418 -24.73 4.54 -44.20
CA THR A 418 -24.23 5.49 -45.22
C THR A 418 -22.89 6.08 -44.83
N LEU A 419 -22.75 6.55 -43.57
CA LEU A 419 -21.50 7.09 -43.05
C LEU A 419 -20.35 6.09 -43.08
N GLN A 420 -20.59 4.84 -42.69
CA GLN A 420 -19.58 3.78 -42.79
C GLN A 420 -19.13 3.53 -44.23
N THR A 421 -20.04 3.60 -45.19
CA THR A 421 -19.72 3.46 -46.58
C THR A 421 -18.84 4.60 -47.05
N VAL A 422 -19.21 5.85 -46.73
CA VAL A 422 -18.44 7.03 -47.09
C VAL A 422 -17.04 6.98 -46.46
N ILE A 423 -16.94 6.64 -45.17
CA ILE A 423 -15.65 6.52 -44.48
C ILE A 423 -14.77 5.46 -45.18
N THR A 424 -15.36 4.35 -45.60
CA THR A 424 -14.59 3.33 -46.33
C THR A 424 -14.07 3.85 -47.66
N GLU A 425 -14.88 4.64 -48.39
CA GLU A 425 -14.47 5.24 -49.67
C GLU A 425 -13.36 6.28 -49.49
N ILE A 426 -13.43 7.12 -48.44
CA ILE A 426 -12.35 8.11 -48.20
C ILE A 426 -11.03 7.41 -47.83
N TYR A 427 -11.01 6.30 -47.08
CA TYR A 427 -9.78 5.55 -46.84
C TYR A 427 -9.18 4.97 -48.14
N LYS A 428 -10.02 4.52 -49.09
CA LYS A 428 -9.56 4.05 -50.40
C LYS A 428 -8.84 5.14 -51.19
N MET A 429 -9.26 6.42 -51.07
CA MET A 429 -8.56 7.55 -51.70
C MET A 429 -7.10 7.68 -51.22
N TYR A 430 -6.84 7.22 -50.00
CA TYR A 430 -5.52 7.21 -49.38
C TYR A 430 -4.80 5.83 -49.53
N ASN A 431 -5.31 4.95 -50.43
CA ASN A 431 -4.83 3.59 -50.69
C ASN A 431 -4.87 2.70 -49.44
N ILE A 432 -5.82 2.92 -48.56
CA ILE A 432 -6.09 2.08 -47.38
C ILE A 432 -7.39 1.34 -47.61
N THR A 433 -7.31 -0.02 -47.68
CA THR A 433 -8.46 -0.89 -47.91
C THR A 433 -8.45 -2.05 -46.91
N PHE A 434 -9.49 -2.87 -46.93
CA PHE A 434 -9.52 -4.09 -46.10
C PHE A 434 -8.46 -5.13 -46.47
N ASP A 435 -7.83 -4.98 -47.67
CA ASP A 435 -6.75 -5.87 -48.14
C ASP A 435 -5.35 -5.29 -47.89
N THR A 436 -5.26 -4.08 -47.33
CA THR A 436 -3.99 -3.44 -47.00
C THR A 436 -3.29 -4.24 -45.88
N VAL A 437 -2.01 -4.61 -46.08
CA VAL A 437 -1.24 -5.38 -45.10
C VAL A 437 -0.37 -4.46 -44.23
N GLU A 438 0.22 -3.42 -44.80
CA GLU A 438 1.11 -2.49 -44.09
C GLU A 438 0.82 -1.03 -44.52
N LEU A 439 1.05 -0.10 -43.59
CA LEU A 439 1.01 1.33 -43.88
C LEU A 439 2.36 1.76 -44.46
N LYS A 440 2.33 2.69 -45.39
CA LYS A 440 3.55 3.28 -45.96
C LYS A 440 4.23 4.18 -44.90
N PRO A 441 5.56 4.30 -44.93
CA PRO A 441 6.24 5.35 -44.17
C PRO A 441 5.65 6.71 -44.52
N ASN A 442 5.33 7.53 -43.50
CA ASN A 442 4.66 8.85 -43.66
C ASN A 442 3.28 8.79 -44.36
N GLN A 443 2.54 7.68 -44.11
CA GLN A 443 1.17 7.52 -44.60
C GLN A 443 0.31 8.70 -44.11
N GLN A 444 -0.36 9.37 -45.06
CA GLN A 444 -1.38 10.35 -44.75
C GLN A 444 -2.76 9.69 -44.61
N PHE A 445 -3.60 10.29 -43.79
CA PHE A 445 -4.92 9.81 -43.50
C PHE A 445 -6.00 10.79 -43.91
N PRO A 446 -7.24 10.34 -44.15
CA PRO A 446 -8.37 11.24 -44.39
C PRO A 446 -8.48 12.31 -43.31
N THR A 447 -9.10 13.44 -43.66
CA THR A 447 -9.39 14.53 -42.74
C THR A 447 -10.90 14.73 -42.64
N MET A 448 -11.34 15.60 -41.72
CA MET A 448 -12.74 15.99 -41.62
C MET A 448 -13.23 16.70 -42.90
N SER A 449 -12.34 17.45 -43.58
CA SER A 449 -12.63 18.05 -44.87
C SER A 449 -12.86 17.03 -45.98
N ASP A 450 -12.07 15.96 -46.01
CA ASP A 450 -12.25 14.88 -46.98
C ASP A 450 -13.58 14.15 -46.75
N LEU A 451 -13.97 13.93 -45.49
CA LEU A 451 -15.26 13.33 -45.14
C LEU A 451 -16.42 14.20 -45.68
N LYS A 452 -16.41 15.51 -45.36
CA LYS A 452 -17.43 16.43 -45.83
C LYS A 452 -17.46 16.51 -47.33
N GLY A 453 -16.31 16.64 -47.98
CA GLY A 453 -16.19 16.72 -49.45
C GLY A 453 -16.81 15.46 -50.11
N LYS A 454 -16.47 14.27 -49.58
CA LYS A 454 -16.96 12.99 -50.10
C LYS A 454 -18.49 12.83 -49.96
N ILE A 455 -19.06 13.25 -48.84
CA ILE A 455 -20.52 13.22 -48.64
C ILE A 455 -21.22 14.11 -49.68
N LEU A 456 -20.62 15.25 -49.99
CA LEU A 456 -21.21 16.22 -50.94
C LEU A 456 -21.04 15.82 -52.42
N GLU A 457 -20.21 14.82 -52.75
CA GLU A 457 -20.07 14.32 -54.14
C GLU A 457 -21.31 13.59 -54.65
N GLU A 458 -22.13 13.03 -53.75
CA GLU A 458 -23.33 12.29 -54.14
C GLU A 458 -24.58 12.84 -53.44
N ASP A 459 -25.61 13.20 -54.23
CA ASP A 459 -26.85 13.75 -53.71
C ASP A 459 -27.56 12.79 -52.73
N THR A 460 -27.44 11.46 -52.96
CA THR A 460 -28.02 10.43 -52.08
C THR A 460 -27.38 10.47 -50.70
N TRP A 461 -26.07 10.62 -50.63
CA TRP A 461 -25.35 10.69 -49.35
C TRP A 461 -25.61 12.03 -48.67
N SER A 462 -25.54 13.13 -49.42
CA SER A 462 -25.78 14.46 -48.91
C SER A 462 -27.17 14.62 -48.31
N ASN A 463 -28.19 14.09 -48.97
CA ASN A 463 -29.56 14.10 -48.47
C ASN A 463 -29.74 13.20 -47.24
N THR A 464 -29.12 12.03 -47.23
CA THR A 464 -29.22 11.09 -46.09
C THR A 464 -28.48 11.65 -44.86
N LEU A 465 -27.40 12.34 -45.05
CA LEU A 465 -26.51 12.83 -43.96
C LEU A 465 -26.62 14.33 -43.75
N GLU A 466 -27.73 14.98 -44.12
CA GLU A 466 -27.90 16.43 -44.04
C GLU A 466 -27.72 16.96 -42.61
N ASP A 467 -28.34 16.32 -41.62
CA ASP A 467 -28.22 16.77 -40.23
C ASP A 467 -26.86 16.44 -39.64
N PHE A 468 -26.25 15.31 -40.00
CA PHE A 468 -24.88 14.96 -39.66
C PHE A 468 -23.88 15.98 -40.23
N LEU A 469 -24.04 16.46 -41.47
CA LEU A 469 -23.22 17.52 -42.08
C LEU A 469 -23.27 18.82 -41.26
N LYS A 470 -24.46 19.20 -40.77
CA LYS A 470 -24.61 20.36 -39.88
C LYS A 470 -23.89 20.14 -38.55
N ALA A 471 -23.97 18.94 -37.99
CA ALA A 471 -23.33 18.59 -36.72
C ALA A 471 -21.79 18.57 -36.78
N ILE A 472 -21.19 18.16 -37.91
CA ILE A 472 -19.73 18.13 -38.08
C ILE A 472 -19.13 19.48 -38.54
N GLU A 473 -19.92 20.49 -38.93
CA GLU A 473 -19.42 21.77 -39.42
C GLU A 473 -18.44 22.45 -38.48
N PRO A 474 -18.64 22.51 -37.14
CA PRO A 474 -17.68 23.04 -36.19
C PRO A 474 -16.30 22.39 -36.26
N TYR A 475 -16.23 21.11 -36.68
CA TYR A 475 -15.01 20.30 -36.75
C TYR A 475 -14.32 20.41 -38.12
N VAL A 476 -14.98 20.91 -39.13
CA VAL A 476 -14.44 21.06 -40.49
C VAL A 476 -13.92 22.46 -40.74
N THR A 477 -14.74 23.51 -40.50
CA THR A 477 -14.43 24.90 -40.78
C THR A 477 -14.64 25.84 -39.57
N GLY A 478 -15.28 25.33 -38.50
CA GLY A 478 -15.63 26.10 -37.31
C GLY A 478 -14.61 26.08 -36.21
N THR A 479 -15.09 26.21 -34.98
CA THR A 479 -14.29 26.42 -33.75
C THR A 479 -13.26 25.31 -33.50
N TYR A 480 -13.58 24.05 -33.84
CA TYR A 480 -12.76 22.91 -33.57
C TYR A 480 -11.93 22.42 -34.77
N ALA A 481 -12.00 23.12 -35.90
CA ALA A 481 -11.31 22.71 -37.12
C ALA A 481 -9.79 22.61 -36.93
N THR A 482 -9.17 23.52 -36.18
CA THR A 482 -7.72 23.48 -35.88
C THR A 482 -7.31 22.26 -35.10
N LEU A 483 -8.20 21.68 -34.30
CA LEU A 483 -7.93 20.52 -33.51
C LEU A 483 -8.12 19.20 -34.30
N PHE A 484 -9.15 19.11 -35.17
CA PHE A 484 -9.53 17.83 -35.79
C PHE A 484 -9.28 17.75 -37.30
N ASN A 485 -9.19 18.90 -38.00
CA ASN A 485 -9.12 18.89 -39.44
C ASN A 485 -7.70 19.07 -39.97
N GLY A 486 -6.91 18.02 -39.86
CA GLY A 486 -5.52 17.99 -40.34
C GLY A 486 -4.86 16.67 -40.07
N GLN A 487 -3.55 16.56 -40.34
CA GLN A 487 -2.78 15.38 -39.98
C GLN A 487 -2.30 15.47 -38.52
N THR A 488 -2.36 14.37 -37.77
CA THR A 488 -1.82 14.32 -36.41
C THR A 488 -0.35 14.72 -36.39
N ASN A 489 0.03 15.65 -35.54
CA ASN A 489 1.35 16.28 -35.51
C ASN A 489 2.14 16.10 -34.22
N TYR A 490 1.81 15.07 -33.44
CA TYR A 490 2.48 14.70 -32.19
C TYR A 490 2.80 13.22 -32.13
N ASN A 491 3.71 12.88 -31.22
CA ASN A 491 4.10 11.51 -30.92
C ASN A 491 4.23 11.28 -29.40
N TYR A 492 4.46 10.07 -28.97
CA TYR A 492 4.56 9.63 -27.57
C TYR A 492 5.94 9.07 -27.23
N ASP A 493 7.01 9.73 -27.67
CA ASP A 493 8.39 9.21 -27.57
C ASP A 493 9.09 9.57 -26.24
N SER A 494 8.45 10.35 -25.36
CA SER A 494 9.04 10.74 -24.08
C SER A 494 8.82 9.65 -23.02
N PRO A 495 9.69 9.56 -21.99
CA PRO A 495 9.47 8.66 -20.86
C PRO A 495 8.11 8.88 -20.18
N ILE A 496 7.69 10.13 -20.06
CA ILE A 496 6.37 10.48 -19.54
C ILE A 496 5.65 11.36 -20.58
N ASN A 497 4.48 10.93 -21.04
CA ASN A 497 3.66 11.60 -22.02
C ASN A 497 2.34 12.01 -21.39
N ILE A 498 2.07 13.30 -21.29
CA ILE A 498 0.88 13.86 -20.65
C ILE A 498 0.00 14.49 -21.73
N VAL A 499 -1.24 14.04 -21.84
CA VAL A 499 -2.26 14.65 -22.70
C VAL A 499 -3.17 15.51 -21.85
N ASP A 500 -3.00 16.81 -21.96
CA ASP A 500 -3.76 17.82 -21.21
C ASP A 500 -4.97 18.25 -22.03
N ILE A 501 -6.16 17.96 -21.52
CA ILE A 501 -7.44 18.30 -22.15
C ILE A 501 -8.24 19.36 -21.36
N HIS A 502 -7.63 19.98 -20.36
CA HIS A 502 -8.27 20.95 -19.46
C HIS A 502 -8.85 22.16 -20.19
N GLU A 503 -8.18 22.65 -21.23
CA GLU A 503 -8.62 23.85 -21.99
C GLU A 503 -9.70 23.56 -23.06
N LEU A 504 -10.18 22.31 -23.15
CA LEU A 504 -11.25 21.96 -24.07
C LEU A 504 -12.62 22.30 -23.47
N ASP A 505 -13.53 22.71 -24.34
CA ASP A 505 -14.93 22.88 -23.95
C ASP A 505 -15.53 21.53 -23.49
N PRO A 506 -16.40 21.51 -22.48
CA PRO A 506 -17.00 20.28 -21.96
C PRO A 506 -17.65 19.40 -23.04
N ASP A 507 -18.21 19.99 -24.06
CA ASP A 507 -18.90 19.27 -25.16
C ASP A 507 -17.95 18.42 -26.00
N ILE A 508 -16.67 18.83 -26.11
CA ILE A 508 -15.68 18.10 -26.90
C ILE A 508 -14.66 17.33 -26.04
N GLN A 509 -14.61 17.58 -24.74
CA GLN A 509 -13.69 16.83 -23.85
C GLN A 509 -13.93 15.32 -23.91
N LYS A 510 -15.19 14.88 -23.85
CA LYS A 510 -15.54 13.44 -23.88
C LYS A 510 -15.17 12.77 -25.22
N PRO A 511 -15.53 13.33 -26.40
CA PRO A 511 -15.08 12.79 -27.69
C PRO A 511 -13.54 12.76 -27.83
N VAL A 512 -12.84 13.80 -27.36
CA VAL A 512 -11.38 13.83 -27.40
C VAL A 512 -10.79 12.78 -26.47
N PHE A 513 -11.32 12.66 -25.26
CA PHE A 513 -10.88 11.64 -24.32
C PHE A 513 -10.98 10.23 -24.92
N ASP A 514 -12.10 9.93 -25.57
CA ASP A 514 -12.32 8.63 -26.23
C ASP A 514 -11.28 8.37 -27.33
N ILE A 515 -11.01 9.35 -28.20
CA ILE A 515 -9.97 9.23 -29.24
C ILE A 515 -8.59 9.01 -28.61
N ILE A 516 -8.21 9.83 -27.64
CA ILE A 516 -6.90 9.75 -27.00
C ILE A 516 -6.72 8.41 -26.30
N LEU A 517 -7.72 7.93 -25.56
CA LEU A 517 -7.65 6.62 -24.91
C LEU A 517 -7.46 5.48 -25.94
N GLN A 518 -8.11 5.57 -27.09
CA GLN A 518 -7.93 4.64 -28.19
C GLN A 518 -6.51 4.72 -28.78
N GLU A 519 -6.00 5.92 -29.04
CA GLU A 519 -4.64 6.13 -29.56
C GLU A 519 -3.57 5.59 -28.59
N LEU A 520 -3.71 5.87 -27.30
CA LEU A 520 -2.80 5.37 -26.29
C LEU A 520 -2.84 3.84 -26.19
N TRP A 521 -4.02 3.25 -26.31
CA TRP A 521 -4.13 1.80 -26.35
C TRP A 521 -3.46 1.17 -27.58
N GLU A 522 -3.58 1.80 -28.74
CA GLU A 522 -2.87 1.38 -29.94
C GLU A 522 -1.34 1.51 -29.76
N GLU A 523 -0.88 2.57 -29.12
CA GLU A 523 0.52 2.80 -28.83
C GLU A 523 1.10 1.75 -27.89
N ILE A 524 0.35 1.36 -26.83
CA ILE A 524 0.72 0.32 -25.88
C ILE A 524 0.83 -1.05 -26.55
N LYS A 525 0.02 -1.34 -27.55
CA LYS A 525 0.03 -2.61 -28.26
C LYS A 525 1.18 -2.82 -29.23
N LYS A 526 1.89 -1.74 -29.60
CA LYS A 526 2.98 -1.82 -30.61
C LYS A 526 4.10 -2.75 -30.23
N ASP A 527 4.51 -2.74 -28.98
CA ASP A 527 5.59 -3.61 -28.52
C ASP A 527 5.20 -4.27 -27.19
N ARG A 528 5.05 -5.60 -27.21
CA ARG A 528 4.69 -6.39 -26.01
C ARG A 528 5.85 -6.55 -25.02
N ASN A 529 7.09 -6.28 -25.45
CA ASN A 529 8.26 -6.36 -24.57
C ASN A 529 8.48 -5.07 -23.81
N GLU A 530 7.84 -3.99 -24.23
CA GLU A 530 7.92 -2.71 -23.56
C GLU A 530 7.09 -2.70 -22.28
N ARG A 531 7.65 -2.14 -21.21
CA ARG A 531 6.93 -1.94 -19.96
C ARG A 531 6.31 -0.55 -19.95
N VAL A 532 4.99 -0.48 -19.80
CA VAL A 532 4.26 0.79 -19.93
C VAL A 532 3.27 1.01 -18.79
N GLY A 533 3.08 2.29 -18.39
CA GLY A 533 2.06 2.71 -17.45
C GLY A 533 1.01 3.60 -18.14
N LEU A 534 -0.27 3.32 -17.92
CA LEU A 534 -1.38 4.17 -18.36
C LEU A 534 -2.09 4.73 -17.12
N TYR A 535 -2.15 6.05 -17.03
CA TYR A 535 -2.84 6.78 -15.96
C TYR A 535 -4.05 7.51 -16.55
N VAL A 536 -5.22 7.20 -16.04
CA VAL A 536 -6.48 7.78 -16.50
C VAL A 536 -7.09 8.55 -15.34
N ASP A 537 -6.94 9.86 -15.39
CA ASP A 537 -7.47 10.75 -14.36
C ASP A 537 -8.94 11.06 -14.62
N GLU A 538 -9.66 11.31 -13.53
CA GLU A 538 -11.10 11.58 -13.51
C GLU A 538 -11.91 10.61 -14.38
N ALA A 539 -11.64 9.33 -14.24
CA ALA A 539 -12.27 8.28 -15.05
C ALA A 539 -13.82 8.24 -14.93
N TRP A 540 -14.38 8.81 -13.85
CA TRP A 540 -15.84 8.99 -13.71
C TRP A 540 -16.43 9.85 -14.84
N TYR A 541 -15.63 10.77 -15.41
CA TYR A 541 -16.05 11.64 -16.51
C TYR A 541 -16.50 10.86 -17.74
N LEU A 542 -16.00 9.62 -17.90
CA LEU A 542 -16.44 8.68 -18.93
C LEU A 542 -17.75 7.96 -18.59
N SER A 543 -18.29 8.13 -17.39
CA SER A 543 -19.50 7.51 -16.92
C SER A 543 -20.71 8.26 -17.52
N ASP A 544 -21.14 7.81 -18.67
CA ASP A 544 -22.31 8.37 -19.38
C ASP A 544 -23.31 7.26 -19.68
N GLU A 545 -24.57 7.45 -19.33
CA GLU A 545 -25.60 6.42 -19.52
C GLU A 545 -25.84 6.08 -21.00
N LYS A 546 -25.68 7.05 -21.89
CA LYS A 546 -25.87 6.89 -23.34
C LYS A 546 -24.63 6.32 -24.03
N HIS A 547 -23.43 6.64 -23.53
CA HIS A 547 -22.16 6.32 -24.17
C HIS A 547 -21.31 5.36 -23.31
N GLN A 548 -21.88 4.23 -22.94
CA GLN A 548 -21.21 3.22 -22.10
C GLN A 548 -20.00 2.55 -22.77
N GLN A 549 -19.84 2.70 -24.09
CA GLN A 549 -18.77 2.05 -24.86
C GLN A 549 -17.37 2.47 -24.40
N THR A 550 -17.18 3.75 -24.03
CA THR A 550 -15.88 4.26 -23.59
C THR A 550 -15.48 3.68 -22.23
N MET A 551 -16.42 3.57 -21.29
CA MET A 551 -16.19 2.87 -20.02
C MET A 551 -15.95 1.38 -20.21
N GLU A 552 -16.65 0.73 -21.16
CA GLU A 552 -16.37 -0.65 -21.52
C GLU A 552 -14.96 -0.82 -22.07
N PHE A 553 -14.53 0.13 -22.91
CA PHE A 553 -13.18 0.16 -23.48
C PHE A 553 -12.12 0.30 -22.40
N LEU A 554 -12.25 1.26 -21.48
CA LEU A 554 -11.35 1.44 -20.33
C LEU A 554 -11.28 0.17 -19.48
N ARG A 555 -12.42 -0.46 -19.18
CA ARG A 555 -12.46 -1.74 -18.46
C ARG A 555 -11.68 -2.83 -19.21
N ASN A 556 -11.81 -2.89 -20.53
CA ASN A 556 -11.10 -3.88 -21.34
C ASN A 556 -9.59 -3.61 -21.34
N ILE A 557 -9.17 -2.35 -21.38
CA ILE A 557 -7.76 -1.96 -21.19
C ILE A 557 -7.27 -2.45 -19.83
N ALA A 558 -7.92 -2.07 -18.74
CA ALA A 558 -7.51 -2.44 -17.38
C ALA A 558 -7.40 -3.97 -17.15
N LYS A 559 -8.16 -4.77 -17.89
CA LYS A 559 -8.07 -6.22 -17.86
C LYS A 559 -6.95 -6.80 -18.72
N ARG A 560 -6.68 -6.20 -19.88
CA ARG A 560 -5.84 -6.78 -20.92
C ARG A 560 -4.43 -6.22 -20.95
N ILE A 561 -4.20 -5.04 -20.38
CA ILE A 561 -2.93 -4.30 -20.45
C ILE A 561 -1.74 -5.13 -19.93
N ARG A 562 -1.96 -6.02 -18.96
CA ARG A 562 -0.96 -6.96 -18.46
C ARG A 562 -0.37 -7.84 -19.59
N LYS A 563 -1.17 -8.25 -20.58
CA LYS A 563 -0.70 -9.07 -21.71
C LYS A 563 0.29 -8.31 -22.62
N TYR A 564 0.30 -6.98 -22.50
CA TYR A 564 1.15 -6.06 -23.25
C TYR A 564 2.25 -5.44 -22.36
N GLY A 565 2.59 -6.12 -21.27
CA GLY A 565 3.66 -5.66 -20.38
C GLY A 565 3.32 -4.44 -19.53
N GLY A 566 2.06 -3.99 -19.52
CA GLY A 566 1.67 -2.73 -18.89
C GLY A 566 0.79 -2.86 -17.67
N TYR A 567 0.49 -1.69 -17.06
CA TYR A 567 -0.49 -1.51 -16.00
C TYR A 567 -1.34 -0.27 -16.24
N CYS A 568 -2.57 -0.27 -15.69
CA CYS A 568 -3.48 0.86 -15.75
C CYS A 568 -3.78 1.37 -14.33
N VAL A 569 -3.63 2.67 -14.13
CA VAL A 569 -4.03 3.37 -12.90
C VAL A 569 -5.25 4.22 -13.24
N THR A 570 -6.38 3.88 -12.64
CA THR A 570 -7.64 4.59 -12.83
C THR A 570 -7.90 5.44 -11.60
N ILE A 571 -8.04 6.75 -11.79
CA ILE A 571 -8.18 7.73 -10.72
C ILE A 571 -9.57 8.35 -10.79
N THR A 572 -10.25 8.50 -9.65
CA THR A 572 -11.54 9.19 -9.61
C THR A 572 -11.81 9.81 -8.25
N GLN A 573 -12.47 10.93 -8.21
CA GLN A 573 -12.97 11.57 -6.99
C GLN A 573 -14.47 11.30 -6.77
N GLU A 574 -15.20 10.97 -7.81
CA GLU A 574 -16.64 10.68 -7.76
C GLU A 574 -16.88 9.16 -7.79
N VAL A 575 -16.90 8.55 -6.60
CA VAL A 575 -17.06 7.10 -6.47
C VAL A 575 -18.47 6.69 -6.89
N ASP A 576 -19.48 7.44 -6.49
CA ASP A 576 -20.87 7.10 -6.79
C ASP A 576 -21.12 7.14 -8.29
N ASP A 577 -20.70 8.16 -8.99
CA ASP A 577 -20.83 8.28 -10.45
C ASP A 577 -20.07 7.15 -11.17
N PHE A 578 -18.86 6.82 -10.70
CA PHE A 578 -18.07 5.73 -11.27
C PHE A 578 -18.70 4.35 -11.07
N VAL A 579 -19.45 4.16 -9.98
CA VAL A 579 -20.09 2.87 -9.62
C VAL A 579 -21.53 2.79 -10.10
N SER A 580 -22.28 3.90 -10.11
CA SER A 580 -23.74 3.90 -10.40
C SER A 580 -24.05 3.71 -11.88
N THR A 581 -23.20 4.22 -12.78
CA THR A 581 -23.42 4.15 -14.24
C THR A 581 -23.28 2.76 -14.85
N GLY A 582 -23.18 1.71 -14.06
CA GLY A 582 -23.31 0.35 -14.56
C GLY A 582 -22.26 -0.66 -14.08
N LYS A 583 -22.12 -1.73 -14.87
CA LYS A 583 -21.26 -2.87 -14.53
C LYS A 583 -19.76 -2.61 -14.76
N TYR A 584 -19.40 -1.58 -15.50
CA TYR A 584 -18.02 -1.39 -15.97
C TYR A 584 -17.13 -0.79 -14.90
N GLY A 585 -17.51 0.31 -14.24
CA GLY A 585 -16.76 0.89 -13.12
C GLY A 585 -16.59 -0.10 -11.96
N LYS A 586 -17.69 -0.79 -11.60
CA LYS A 586 -17.65 -1.90 -10.61
C LYS A 586 -16.63 -2.98 -10.98
N SER A 587 -16.57 -3.33 -12.27
CA SER A 587 -15.62 -4.34 -12.75
C SER A 587 -14.17 -3.85 -12.67
N ILE A 588 -13.89 -2.56 -12.93
CA ILE A 588 -12.55 -1.98 -12.80
C ILE A 588 -12.11 -2.07 -11.34
N ILE A 589 -12.92 -1.61 -10.38
CA ILE A 589 -12.60 -1.68 -8.95
C ILE A 589 -12.35 -3.12 -8.49
N LYS A 590 -13.23 -4.06 -8.87
CA LYS A 590 -13.11 -5.47 -8.46
C LYS A 590 -11.84 -6.14 -9.00
N ASN A 591 -11.46 -5.84 -10.23
CA ASN A 591 -10.34 -6.50 -10.89
C ASN A 591 -8.98 -5.83 -10.58
N ALA A 592 -8.94 -4.59 -10.13
CA ALA A 592 -7.70 -3.95 -9.71
C ALA A 592 -7.11 -4.71 -8.51
N PHE A 593 -5.84 -5.11 -8.62
CA PHE A 593 -5.13 -5.78 -7.54
C PHE A 593 -4.72 -4.80 -6.45
N VAL A 594 -4.38 -3.57 -6.86
CA VAL A 594 -4.08 -2.46 -5.95
C VAL A 594 -5.27 -1.52 -5.90
N LYS A 595 -5.68 -1.14 -4.68
CA LYS A 595 -6.71 -0.14 -4.44
C LYS A 595 -6.18 0.81 -3.38
N THR A 596 -6.09 2.09 -3.71
CA THR A 596 -5.63 3.13 -2.80
C THR A 596 -6.79 4.07 -2.51
N LEU A 597 -7.25 4.04 -1.25
CA LEU A 597 -8.41 4.76 -0.78
C LEU A 597 -7.97 5.92 0.10
N PHE A 598 -8.02 7.13 -0.42
CA PHE A 598 -7.83 8.36 0.32
C PHE A 598 -9.11 8.74 1.07
N GLN A 599 -9.19 9.97 1.56
CA GLN A 599 -10.40 10.45 2.22
C GLN A 599 -11.62 10.35 1.30
N LEU A 600 -12.70 9.76 1.82
CA LEU A 600 -13.99 9.56 1.14
C LEU A 600 -15.14 9.93 2.08
N THR A 601 -16.33 10.11 1.50
CA THR A 601 -17.57 10.34 2.25
C THR A 601 -18.15 9.03 2.81
N GLU A 602 -19.09 9.11 3.73
CA GLU A 602 -19.81 7.93 4.24
C GLU A 602 -20.57 7.20 3.13
N ASP A 603 -21.17 7.94 2.21
CA ASP A 603 -21.92 7.39 1.07
C ASP A 603 -20.99 6.61 0.13
N ASP A 604 -19.81 7.14 -0.18
CA ASP A 604 -18.79 6.44 -0.98
C ASP A 604 -18.38 5.12 -0.32
N ILE A 605 -18.14 5.14 0.99
CA ILE A 605 -17.78 3.93 1.74
C ILE A 605 -18.89 2.89 1.68
N MET A 606 -20.15 3.29 1.84
CA MET A 606 -21.28 2.38 1.72
C MET A 606 -21.37 1.74 0.33
N GLN A 607 -21.05 2.49 -0.73
CA GLN A 607 -20.98 1.93 -2.08
C GLN A 607 -19.82 0.93 -2.23
N LEU A 608 -18.65 1.24 -1.69
CA LEU A 608 -17.48 0.37 -1.75
C LEU A 608 -17.66 -0.91 -0.93
N GLU A 609 -18.37 -0.87 0.20
CA GLU A 609 -18.65 -2.04 1.03
C GLU A 609 -19.49 -3.12 0.31
N LYS A 610 -20.14 -2.79 -0.78
CA LYS A 610 -20.79 -3.77 -1.67
C LYS A 610 -19.77 -4.67 -2.39
N PHE A 611 -18.50 -4.29 -2.43
CA PHE A 611 -17.45 -5.00 -3.18
C PHE A 611 -16.27 -5.43 -2.33
N MET A 612 -16.02 -4.77 -1.20
CA MET A 612 -14.91 -5.04 -0.30
C MET A 612 -15.32 -4.89 1.14
N VAL A 613 -14.66 -5.60 2.03
CA VAL A 613 -14.89 -5.49 3.48
C VAL A 613 -13.87 -4.52 4.05
N LEU A 614 -14.34 -3.47 4.73
CA LEU A 614 -13.50 -2.52 5.46
C LEU A 614 -13.72 -2.69 6.96
N SER A 615 -12.64 -2.77 7.73
CA SER A 615 -12.68 -2.76 9.20
C SER A 615 -13.05 -1.38 9.70
N LYS A 616 -13.48 -1.29 10.98
CA LYS A 616 -13.80 0.00 11.61
C LYS A 616 -12.61 0.97 11.57
N ALA A 617 -11.41 0.50 11.86
CA ALA A 617 -10.20 1.34 11.84
C ALA A 617 -9.88 1.87 10.42
N GLU A 618 -10.06 1.04 9.38
CA GLU A 618 -9.90 1.45 7.99
C GLU A 618 -10.92 2.52 7.60
N LYS A 619 -12.19 2.34 7.96
CA LYS A 619 -13.24 3.33 7.74
C LYS A 619 -12.97 4.64 8.47
N ASP A 620 -12.62 4.56 9.75
CA ASP A 620 -12.31 5.74 10.56
C ASP A 620 -11.15 6.54 9.93
N ARG A 621 -10.14 5.87 9.37
CA ARG A 621 -9.04 6.54 8.67
C ARG A 621 -9.48 7.22 7.38
N ILE A 622 -10.26 6.51 6.55
CA ILE A 622 -10.78 7.06 5.29
C ILE A 622 -11.71 8.25 5.54
N LEU A 623 -12.57 8.17 6.57
CA LEU A 623 -13.53 9.25 6.89
C LEU A 623 -12.87 10.49 7.50
N ARG A 624 -11.92 10.28 8.40
CA ARG A 624 -11.33 11.40 9.16
C ARG A 624 -10.34 12.22 8.35
N GLY A 625 -9.53 11.59 7.51
CA GLY A 625 -8.56 12.24 6.64
C GLY A 625 -7.76 13.32 7.38
N THR A 626 -7.11 12.97 8.51
CA THR A 626 -6.50 13.95 9.42
C THR A 626 -5.35 14.71 8.77
N LYS A 627 -4.68 14.06 7.80
CA LYS A 627 -3.59 14.68 7.03
C LYS A 627 -3.75 14.36 5.55
N LYS A 628 -3.35 15.29 4.68
CA LYS A 628 -3.26 15.03 3.25
C LYS A 628 -2.25 13.89 2.99
N GLY A 629 -2.61 12.95 2.15
CA GLY A 629 -1.76 11.81 1.84
C GLY A 629 -1.98 10.58 2.71
N GLU A 630 -2.88 10.63 3.70
CA GLU A 630 -3.30 9.42 4.43
C GLU A 630 -4.27 8.61 3.57
N ALA A 631 -3.99 7.31 3.44
CA ALA A 631 -4.81 6.40 2.66
C ALA A 631 -4.90 5.01 3.31
N VAL A 632 -5.85 4.22 2.86
CA VAL A 632 -5.87 2.76 3.05
C VAL A 632 -5.52 2.13 1.73
N GLN A 633 -4.41 1.40 1.68
CA GLN A 633 -4.00 0.69 0.47
C GLN A 633 -4.27 -0.81 0.61
N ILE A 634 -4.95 -1.35 -0.37
CA ILE A 634 -5.27 -2.78 -0.48
C ILE A 634 -4.45 -3.36 -1.62
N VAL A 635 -3.57 -4.31 -1.32
CA VAL A 635 -2.75 -5.01 -2.31
C VAL A 635 -3.09 -6.50 -2.26
N GLY A 636 -3.90 -6.96 -3.19
CA GLY A 636 -4.47 -8.29 -3.17
C GLY A 636 -5.34 -8.52 -1.93
N LYS A 637 -4.84 -9.32 -1.00
CA LYS A 637 -5.52 -9.60 0.29
C LYS A 637 -4.97 -8.78 1.47
N LYS A 638 -3.82 -8.15 1.30
CA LYS A 638 -3.18 -7.35 2.35
C LYS A 638 -3.74 -5.93 2.34
N LYS A 639 -3.94 -5.38 3.51
CA LYS A 639 -4.41 -4.01 3.71
C LYS A 639 -3.44 -3.26 4.61
N ILE A 640 -3.12 -2.04 4.24
CA ILE A 640 -2.13 -1.20 4.89
C ILE A 640 -2.70 0.20 5.08
N MET A 641 -2.49 0.76 6.25
CA MET A 641 -2.62 2.20 6.47
C MET A 641 -1.41 2.84 5.79
N LEU A 642 -1.62 3.55 4.70
CA LEU A 642 -0.56 4.17 3.91
C LEU A 642 -0.46 5.65 4.24
N ASP A 643 0.75 6.10 4.57
CA ASP A 643 1.13 7.50 4.59
C ASP A 643 1.97 7.79 3.36
N VAL A 644 1.44 8.65 2.50
CA VAL A 644 2.16 9.07 1.30
C VAL A 644 3.23 10.05 1.72
N ASP A 645 4.48 9.61 1.63
CA ASP A 645 5.63 10.39 2.03
C ASP A 645 6.50 10.77 0.82
N TYR A 646 7.33 11.78 0.96
CA TYR A 646 8.18 12.33 -0.10
C TYR A 646 9.52 12.80 0.50
N THR A 647 10.55 12.74 -0.30
CA THR A 647 11.84 13.34 0.03
C THR A 647 11.85 14.83 -0.30
N GLU A 648 12.72 15.62 0.34
CA GLU A 648 12.92 17.03 -0.02
C GLU A 648 13.25 17.17 -1.52
N TYR A 649 14.06 16.27 -2.04
CA TYR A 649 14.41 16.20 -3.45
C TYR A 649 13.19 15.99 -4.38
N GLU A 650 12.28 15.10 -4.03
CA GLU A 650 11.03 14.90 -4.78
C GLU A 650 10.13 16.13 -4.73
N THR A 651 10.06 16.80 -3.57
CA THR A 651 9.31 18.03 -3.40
C THR A 651 9.82 19.13 -4.32
N GLU A 652 11.14 19.27 -4.39
CA GLU A 652 11.79 20.26 -5.26
C GLU A 652 11.58 19.94 -6.74
N ILE A 653 11.85 18.71 -7.18
CA ILE A 653 11.77 18.30 -8.58
C ILE A 653 10.33 18.30 -9.11
N LEU A 654 9.39 17.78 -8.35
CA LEU A 654 7.99 17.73 -8.74
C LEU A 654 7.28 19.07 -8.52
N HIS A 655 7.98 20.08 -7.99
CA HIS A 655 7.42 21.38 -7.61
C HIS A 655 6.10 21.26 -6.85
N LEU A 656 6.04 20.27 -5.98
CA LEU A 656 4.86 20.02 -5.17
C LEU A 656 4.70 21.18 -4.21
N THR A 657 3.58 21.88 -4.30
CA THR A 657 3.25 22.90 -3.31
C THR A 657 2.92 22.19 -2.02
N VAL A 658 3.91 22.05 -1.16
CA VAL A 658 3.64 21.77 0.26
C VAL A 658 2.84 22.98 0.71
N SER A 659 1.55 22.80 1.04
CA SER A 659 0.81 23.84 1.71
C SER A 659 1.60 24.18 2.95
N GLN A 660 2.22 25.36 2.97
CA GLN A 660 2.85 25.94 4.15
C GLN A 660 1.73 26.19 5.17
N GLU A 661 1.46 25.18 5.96
CA GLU A 661 0.79 25.26 7.25
C GLU A 661 0.91 23.90 7.94
N ILE A 662 2.13 23.42 8.07
CA ILE A 662 2.51 22.67 9.26
C ILE A 662 3.64 23.53 9.83
N ASP A 663 3.35 24.19 10.93
CA ASP A 663 4.32 24.96 11.67
C ASP A 663 5.58 24.10 11.86
N SER A 664 6.65 24.51 11.20
CA SER A 664 7.98 23.90 11.34
C SER A 664 8.49 23.94 12.80
N GLU A 665 7.84 24.71 13.65
CA GLU A 665 8.12 24.76 15.08
C GLU A 665 7.40 23.66 15.89
N GLU A 666 6.26 23.15 15.44
CA GLU A 666 5.56 22.05 16.12
C GLU A 666 6.17 20.68 15.77
N TYR A 667 6.78 20.55 14.60
CA TYR A 667 7.48 19.31 14.19
C TYR A 667 8.86 19.20 14.83
N LEU A 668 9.53 20.34 15.13
CA LEU A 668 10.82 20.37 15.85
C LEU A 668 10.64 20.24 17.39
N GLN A 669 9.41 20.35 17.91
CA GLN A 669 9.10 20.09 19.32
C GLN A 669 8.62 18.66 19.59
N THR A 670 8.41 17.85 18.55
CA THR A 670 7.99 16.44 18.64
C THR A 670 9.05 15.43 18.17
N ILE A 671 10.24 15.93 17.78
CA ILE A 671 11.43 15.10 17.53
C ILE A 671 12.35 15.10 18.77
#